data_c391f88e6f73d273e58e2b6f6edbccaa
#
_entry.id   c391f88e6f73d273e58e2b6f6edbccaa
#
_cell.length_a   1.000
_cell.length_b   1.000
_cell.length_c   1.000
_cell.angle_alpha   90.00
_cell.angle_beta   90.00
_cell.angle_gamma   90.00
#
_symmetry.space_group_name_H-M   'P 1'
#
loop_
_entity.id
_entity.type
_entity.pdbx_description
1 polymer ?
#
loop_
_entity_poly.entity_id
_entity_poly.type
_entity_poly.pdbx_seq_one_letter_code
_entity_poly.pdbx_strand_id
1 'polypeptide(L)'
;MQNKGIVICTAVLLTLASIFYLSFSAATRYYDSQAAKIKDPIAQQDYKDSVKYMGVYSYQKCLETQIGLGLDLKGGMNVILEISVPDVVEVLADHKTDPAFVKSMNEAKKEEETSQSDFISLFINAYKKNAPGHRLAEIFATQQLKGKVSTQSSDSEVEKALRAEVQSAIDNSFNVVRNRIDKFGVVQPNIQKLEGQDGRIMVEMPGIREPERIRKLLQGSANLEFWETYNSDEIIPYFSQLDQRFANDGAEATEAPADSVKAEQADTTKQAEAKKEAGKFTLNKDNKVADKDSNADLEAAKKQHPLLALIQPMSQNIGLVAMANIRDTADINKIIYSDLAKQVLPSDLRLVWGAKPSDMVGGNKKIFELYALKVTNSNGRAPLEGDVITDAKDEFDHVTGRPCVSMSMNSDGARRWAALTKANVGKAIAIVLDGVVYSAPRVNGEITGGNSQITGNFTIEDTKDLANTLKSGRMPAPARIVQEEVVGPSLGAQSIQQGIISFIVAFIILMLYMICMYGFIPGMVANCALLVNIFFTLGILTSFQAALTMSGIAGMVLSLGTAVDANVLIYERTKEELRKGLNVRQALAAGYSNAFSAIFDSNVTSLMTGVILYVFGTGPIRGFATTWMIGIVVSFFTAVFLTRIVYENRMKKDKWLNLTFTTNFSKNFMQNTHYNFMGIYKKTFTVAAIAAVVFIGFLFIRGLSKSIDFTGGRNYVVTLDKQVPVEQVRTVLSGAFVNTMGDKNGQEANTSVIALGTDGKTVRISTNWNIESNSPTVDDEAETILFNALKKGGLVSQADVNSFKNPDVREGGSIISSSKVGPSVAKDITRGAFYSVLIALVAIFLYILVRFRNVAFSVGSIVALAFDALVVIGFYSILWGILPFSLEVDQTFIGAVLTVIGYSINDKVVVFDRIRENLGLYKKRDYQTIFNDSLNQTLARTLNTSISTLIVLLCIFILGGNSIRSFSFAMILGVVFGTMSSIFIAAPIAYLTLGRKIQEDEEVPAKAGKAAKK
;
A
#
# COMPACT_ATOMS: atom_id res chain seq x y z
N MET A 1 22.86 17.13 -37.70
CA MET A 1 22.00 15.99 -37.39
C MET A 1 21.58 15.27 -38.68
N GLN A 2 21.95 14.00 -38.84
CA GLN A 2 21.56 13.21 -40.02
C GLN A 2 20.05 12.88 -40.10
N ASN A 3 19.33 12.87 -38.96
CA ASN A 3 17.93 12.42 -38.88
C ASN A 3 16.95 13.47 -38.27
N LYS A 4 17.09 14.75 -38.75
CA LYS A 4 16.19 15.83 -38.24
C LYS A 4 14.70 15.53 -38.44
N GLY A 5 14.35 14.87 -39.55
CA GLY A 5 12.96 14.53 -39.88
C GLY A 5 12.33 13.62 -38.84
N ILE A 6 13.06 12.61 -38.37
CA ILE A 6 12.54 11.67 -37.33
C ILE A 6 12.28 12.41 -36.02
N VAL A 7 13.20 13.27 -35.56
CA VAL A 7 13.00 14.01 -34.28
C VAL A 7 11.80 14.95 -34.36
N ILE A 8 11.62 15.65 -35.49
CA ILE A 8 10.46 16.52 -35.69
C ILE A 8 9.18 15.70 -35.75
N CYS A 9 9.16 14.58 -36.44
CA CYS A 9 8.02 13.68 -36.51
C CYS A 9 7.66 13.17 -35.11
N THR A 10 8.63 12.69 -34.35
CA THR A 10 8.42 12.23 -32.95
C THR A 10 7.88 13.35 -32.05
N ALA A 11 8.45 14.57 -32.18
CA ALA A 11 7.96 15.72 -31.38
C ALA A 11 6.50 16.09 -31.74
N VAL A 12 6.15 16.08 -33.03
CA VAL A 12 4.78 16.36 -33.49
C VAL A 12 3.82 15.27 -32.99
N LEU A 13 4.18 13.99 -33.13
CA LEU A 13 3.37 12.88 -32.63
C LEU A 13 3.16 12.97 -31.12
N LEU A 14 4.21 13.20 -30.33
CA LEU A 14 4.11 13.40 -28.88
C LEU A 14 3.23 14.62 -28.54
N THR A 15 3.36 15.72 -29.29
CA THR A 15 2.52 16.91 -29.06
C THR A 15 1.06 16.61 -29.33
N LEU A 16 0.73 15.96 -30.45
CA LEU A 16 -0.64 15.59 -30.79
C LEU A 16 -1.23 14.60 -29.79
N ALA A 17 -0.47 13.58 -29.39
CA ALA A 17 -0.87 12.63 -28.39
C ALA A 17 -1.11 13.31 -27.02
N SER A 18 -0.20 14.20 -26.60
CA SER A 18 -0.34 14.93 -25.33
C SER A 18 -1.57 15.84 -25.33
N ILE A 19 -1.80 16.57 -26.44
CA ILE A 19 -3.03 17.41 -26.59
C ILE A 19 -4.26 16.53 -26.51
N PHE A 20 -4.29 15.40 -27.23
CA PHE A 20 -5.42 14.49 -27.26
C PHE A 20 -5.74 13.96 -25.87
N TYR A 21 -4.78 13.36 -25.17
CA TYR A 21 -5.03 12.78 -23.85
C TYR A 21 -5.34 13.83 -22.77
N LEU A 22 -4.64 14.96 -22.75
CA LEU A 22 -4.92 16.02 -21.78
C LEU A 22 -6.25 16.73 -22.02
N SER A 23 -6.77 16.70 -23.26
CA SER A 23 -8.08 17.28 -23.59
C SER A 23 -9.25 16.59 -22.86
N PHE A 24 -9.12 15.29 -22.53
CA PHE A 24 -10.13 14.59 -21.74
C PHE A 24 -10.28 15.18 -20.33
N SER A 25 -9.18 15.56 -19.70
CA SER A 25 -9.23 16.22 -18.38
C SER A 25 -9.90 17.60 -18.44
N ALA A 26 -9.68 18.34 -19.51
CA ALA A 26 -10.36 19.63 -19.74
C ALA A 26 -11.87 19.43 -20.02
N ALA A 27 -12.22 18.42 -20.82
CA ALA A 27 -13.61 18.08 -21.13
C ALA A 27 -14.38 17.64 -19.87
N THR A 28 -13.79 16.77 -19.05
CA THR A 28 -14.41 16.32 -17.78
C THR A 28 -14.69 17.51 -16.87
N ARG A 29 -13.70 18.39 -16.67
CA ARG A 29 -13.85 19.60 -15.85
C ARG A 29 -14.93 20.53 -16.36
N TYR A 30 -15.03 20.68 -17.68
CA TYR A 30 -16.07 21.49 -18.31
C TYR A 30 -17.46 20.89 -18.05
N TYR A 31 -17.66 19.59 -18.28
CA TYR A 31 -18.94 18.92 -18.05
C TYR A 31 -19.34 18.88 -16.58
N ASP A 32 -18.41 18.66 -15.67
CA ASP A 32 -18.67 18.76 -14.22
C ASP A 32 -19.11 20.16 -13.79
N SER A 33 -18.48 21.20 -14.34
CA SER A 33 -18.88 22.59 -14.08
C SER A 33 -20.27 22.92 -14.62
N GLN A 34 -20.67 22.33 -15.74
CA GLN A 34 -22.05 22.49 -16.27
C GLN A 34 -23.05 21.69 -15.45
N ALA A 35 -22.73 20.45 -15.13
CA ALA A 35 -23.57 19.61 -14.28
C ALA A 35 -23.83 20.22 -12.90
N ALA A 36 -22.81 20.84 -12.28
CA ALA A 36 -22.94 21.50 -10.98
C ALA A 36 -23.93 22.68 -10.97
N LYS A 37 -24.30 23.22 -12.12
CA LYS A 37 -25.33 24.28 -12.24
C LYS A 37 -26.76 23.72 -12.17
N ILE A 38 -26.92 22.42 -12.37
CA ILE A 38 -28.23 21.73 -12.31
C ILE A 38 -28.49 21.35 -10.85
N LYS A 39 -29.58 21.85 -10.27
CA LYS A 39 -29.94 21.64 -8.86
C LYS A 39 -30.54 20.28 -8.58
N ASP A 40 -31.18 19.66 -9.56
CA ASP A 40 -31.80 18.35 -9.40
C ASP A 40 -30.76 17.23 -9.64
N PRO A 41 -30.53 16.34 -8.65
CA PRO A 41 -29.54 15.26 -8.76
C PRO A 41 -29.82 14.28 -9.90
N ILE A 42 -31.11 14.00 -10.22
CA ILE A 42 -31.50 13.09 -11.30
C ILE A 42 -31.18 13.74 -12.65
N ALA A 43 -31.61 14.98 -12.87
CA ALA A 43 -31.29 15.71 -14.09
C ALA A 43 -29.79 15.95 -14.27
N GLN A 44 -29.04 16.06 -13.18
CA GLN A 44 -27.58 16.13 -13.21
C GLN A 44 -26.94 14.85 -13.75
N GLN A 45 -27.45 13.70 -13.31
CA GLN A 45 -26.97 12.39 -13.78
C GLN A 45 -27.36 12.16 -15.25
N ASP A 46 -28.61 12.44 -15.61
CA ASP A 46 -29.08 12.34 -17.00
C ASP A 46 -28.26 13.21 -17.96
N TYR A 47 -27.89 14.43 -17.53
CA TYR A 47 -26.99 15.29 -18.29
C TYR A 47 -25.64 14.61 -18.51
N LYS A 48 -25.02 14.07 -17.45
CA LYS A 48 -23.72 13.37 -17.56
C LYS A 48 -23.78 12.15 -18.47
N ASP A 49 -24.87 11.40 -18.44
CA ASP A 49 -25.05 10.21 -19.27
C ASP A 49 -25.32 10.54 -20.75
N SER A 50 -25.93 11.73 -21.03
CA SER A 50 -26.25 12.18 -22.38
C SER A 50 -25.07 12.81 -23.13
N VAL A 51 -24.06 13.34 -22.42
CA VAL A 51 -22.97 14.12 -23.02
C VAL A 51 -21.97 13.23 -23.74
N LYS A 52 -21.57 13.66 -24.97
CA LYS A 52 -20.52 13.00 -25.76
C LYS A 52 -19.41 13.97 -26.15
N TYR A 53 -18.21 13.71 -25.69
CA TYR A 53 -17.00 14.45 -26.09
C TYR A 53 -16.57 14.07 -27.51
N MET A 54 -16.27 15.04 -28.35
CA MET A 54 -15.97 14.86 -29.80
C MET A 54 -17.06 14.05 -30.56
N GLY A 55 -18.29 13.99 -30.03
CA GLY A 55 -19.40 13.23 -30.63
C GLY A 55 -19.31 11.70 -30.47
N VAL A 56 -18.21 11.17 -29.93
CA VAL A 56 -17.94 9.72 -29.83
C VAL A 56 -17.77 9.25 -28.38
N TYR A 57 -17.03 9.99 -27.55
CA TYR A 57 -16.65 9.56 -26.22
C TYR A 57 -17.68 9.97 -25.17
N SER A 58 -18.24 9.00 -24.43
CA SER A 58 -19.15 9.27 -23.30
C SER A 58 -18.42 10.00 -22.16
N TYR A 59 -19.20 10.64 -21.27
CA TYR A 59 -18.64 11.26 -20.05
C TYR A 59 -17.85 10.27 -19.21
N GLN A 60 -18.33 9.03 -19.06
CA GLN A 60 -17.63 7.98 -18.33
C GLN A 60 -16.27 7.65 -18.97
N LYS A 61 -16.21 7.59 -20.31
CA LYS A 61 -14.94 7.40 -21.00
C LYS A 61 -13.97 8.56 -20.81
N CYS A 62 -14.49 9.79 -20.71
CA CYS A 62 -13.68 10.96 -20.35
C CYS A 62 -13.11 10.84 -18.92
N LEU A 63 -13.94 10.39 -17.96
CA LEU A 63 -13.50 10.12 -16.58
C LEU A 63 -12.41 9.04 -16.49
N GLU A 64 -12.51 7.99 -17.30
CA GLU A 64 -11.53 6.91 -17.35
C GLU A 64 -10.19 7.33 -17.97
N THR A 65 -10.23 8.31 -18.90
CA THR A 65 -9.06 8.72 -19.70
C THR A 65 -8.39 9.99 -19.15
N GLN A 66 -9.07 10.75 -18.29
CA GLN A 66 -8.47 11.96 -17.67
C GLN A 66 -7.23 11.63 -16.83
N ILE A 67 -6.49 12.65 -16.38
CA ILE A 67 -5.39 12.48 -15.43
C ILE A 67 -5.92 11.84 -14.15
N GLY A 68 -5.49 10.60 -13.87
CA GLY A 68 -5.80 9.92 -12.62
C GLY A 68 -5.10 10.64 -11.45
N LEU A 69 -5.84 10.94 -10.39
CA LEU A 69 -5.28 11.44 -9.14
C LEU A 69 -5.17 10.27 -8.16
N GLY A 70 -3.99 10.08 -7.59
CA GLY A 70 -3.75 9.04 -6.61
C GLY A 70 -4.45 9.30 -5.26
N LEU A 71 -4.33 8.33 -4.37
CA LEU A 71 -4.95 8.33 -3.04
C LEU A 71 -4.59 9.58 -2.23
N ASP A 72 -3.31 9.95 -2.21
CA ASP A 72 -2.79 11.11 -1.46
C ASP A 72 -3.42 12.44 -1.89
N LEU A 73 -3.94 12.52 -3.12
CA LEU A 73 -4.47 13.73 -3.72
C LEU A 73 -6.00 13.77 -3.69
N LYS A 74 -6.68 12.66 -3.98
CA LYS A 74 -8.14 12.59 -4.07
C LYS A 74 -8.79 12.11 -2.77
N GLY A 75 -7.99 11.55 -1.86
CA GLY A 75 -8.48 10.74 -0.76
C GLY A 75 -8.93 9.37 -1.28
N GLY A 76 -9.39 8.50 -0.39
CA GLY A 76 -9.89 7.17 -0.73
C GLY A 76 -9.21 6.07 0.09
N MET A 77 -9.10 4.88 -0.50
CA MET A 77 -8.61 3.68 0.17
C MET A 77 -7.63 2.91 -0.71
N ASN A 78 -6.54 2.43 -0.11
CA ASN A 78 -5.60 1.48 -0.70
C ASN A 78 -5.51 0.25 0.20
N VAL A 79 -5.63 -0.95 -0.37
CA VAL A 79 -5.50 -2.21 0.36
C VAL A 79 -4.59 -3.17 -0.36
N ILE A 80 -3.81 -3.93 0.41
CA ILE A 80 -3.15 -5.13 -0.07
C ILE A 80 -3.90 -6.32 0.52
N LEU A 81 -4.47 -7.10 -0.39
CA LEU A 81 -5.14 -8.36 -0.08
C LEU A 81 -4.13 -9.50 -0.23
N GLU A 82 -4.14 -10.43 0.70
CA GLU A 82 -3.38 -11.68 0.65
C GLU A 82 -4.35 -12.84 0.54
N ILE A 83 -4.20 -13.63 -0.51
CA ILE A 83 -4.95 -14.88 -0.69
C ILE A 83 -4.25 -15.95 0.12
N SER A 84 -4.98 -16.58 1.02
CA SER A 84 -4.42 -17.59 1.92
C SER A 84 -4.05 -18.85 1.16
N VAL A 85 -2.77 -19.04 0.85
CA VAL A 85 -2.25 -20.28 0.22
C VAL A 85 -2.47 -21.49 1.12
N PRO A 86 -2.30 -21.42 2.46
CA PRO A 86 -2.67 -22.52 3.34
C PRO A 86 -4.11 -22.99 3.18
N ASP A 87 -5.06 -22.07 3.08
CA ASP A 87 -6.48 -22.40 2.95
C ASP A 87 -6.79 -23.01 1.57
N VAL A 88 -6.08 -22.57 0.50
CA VAL A 88 -6.16 -23.22 -0.82
C VAL A 88 -5.69 -24.67 -0.74
N VAL A 89 -4.57 -24.93 -0.09
CA VAL A 89 -4.02 -26.30 0.06
C VAL A 89 -4.97 -27.18 0.86
N GLU A 90 -5.61 -26.64 1.90
CA GLU A 90 -6.59 -27.33 2.72
C GLU A 90 -7.86 -27.70 1.92
N VAL A 91 -8.33 -26.78 1.08
CA VAL A 91 -9.46 -27.03 0.15
C VAL A 91 -9.09 -28.10 -0.88
N LEU A 92 -7.89 -28.04 -1.45
CA LEU A 92 -7.41 -29.04 -2.42
C LEU A 92 -7.25 -30.43 -1.79
N ALA A 93 -6.97 -30.52 -0.50
CA ALA A 93 -6.95 -31.76 0.29
C ALA A 93 -8.36 -32.24 0.69
N ASP A 94 -9.43 -31.58 0.25
CA ASP A 94 -10.83 -31.85 0.60
C ASP A 94 -11.07 -31.84 2.13
N HIS A 95 -10.44 -30.91 2.84
CA HIS A 95 -10.50 -30.73 4.30
C HIS A 95 -10.21 -31.99 5.11
N LYS A 96 -9.25 -32.81 4.67
CA LYS A 96 -8.87 -34.04 5.38
C LYS A 96 -8.42 -33.74 6.81
N THR A 97 -8.89 -34.60 7.72
CA THR A 97 -8.59 -34.52 9.16
C THR A 97 -7.48 -35.48 9.59
N ASP A 98 -6.66 -35.95 8.64
CA ASP A 98 -5.51 -36.79 8.94
C ASP A 98 -4.57 -36.09 9.92
N PRO A 99 -4.21 -36.71 11.06
CA PRO A 99 -3.35 -36.09 12.08
C PRO A 99 -1.99 -35.63 11.55
N ALA A 100 -1.38 -36.39 10.61
CA ALA A 100 -0.10 -36.05 10.01
C ALA A 100 -0.23 -34.81 9.07
N PHE A 101 -1.32 -34.75 8.30
CA PHE A 101 -1.65 -33.60 7.45
C PHE A 101 -1.88 -32.32 8.31
N VAL A 102 -2.76 -32.40 9.31
CA VAL A 102 -3.07 -31.27 10.20
C VAL A 102 -1.84 -30.75 10.94
N LYS A 103 -1.02 -31.69 11.47
CA LYS A 103 0.23 -31.32 12.14
C LYS A 103 1.20 -30.61 11.18
N SER A 104 1.34 -31.13 9.96
CA SER A 104 2.24 -30.57 8.94
C SER A 104 1.77 -29.20 8.45
N MET A 105 0.46 -29.00 8.30
CA MET A 105 -0.13 -27.69 8.02
C MET A 105 0.18 -26.65 9.10
N ASN A 106 0.03 -27.03 10.37
CA ASN A 106 0.30 -26.15 11.51
C ASN A 106 1.81 -25.83 11.65
N GLU A 107 2.69 -26.82 11.43
CA GLU A 107 4.15 -26.59 11.43
C GLU A 107 4.52 -25.65 10.26
N ALA A 108 4.01 -25.88 9.06
CA ALA A 108 4.26 -25.04 7.88
C ALA A 108 3.75 -23.60 8.09
N LYS A 109 2.53 -23.40 8.63
CA LYS A 109 1.99 -22.07 8.98
C LYS A 109 2.88 -21.32 9.97
N LYS A 110 3.43 -22.03 10.95
CA LYS A 110 4.35 -21.44 11.95
C LYS A 110 5.73 -21.14 11.36
N GLU A 111 6.22 -22.01 10.48
CA GLU A 111 7.54 -21.82 9.83
C GLU A 111 7.49 -20.74 8.75
N GLU A 112 6.36 -20.51 8.08
CA GLU A 112 6.13 -19.44 7.11
C GLU A 112 6.39 -18.05 7.73
N GLU A 113 6.09 -17.85 9.01
CA GLU A 113 6.37 -16.60 9.72
C GLU A 113 7.86 -16.27 9.80
N THR A 114 8.74 -17.28 9.75
CA THR A 114 10.19 -17.14 9.95
C THR A 114 11.02 -17.49 8.74
N SER A 115 10.51 -18.33 7.82
CA SER A 115 11.22 -18.83 6.63
C SER A 115 11.04 -17.92 5.40
N GLN A 116 11.94 -18.08 4.43
CA GLN A 116 11.84 -17.44 3.10
C GLN A 116 11.26 -18.38 2.05
N SER A 117 11.04 -19.65 2.39
CA SER A 117 10.51 -20.63 1.47
C SER A 117 9.00 -20.44 1.28
N ASP A 118 8.49 -20.71 0.11
CA ASP A 118 7.06 -20.68 -0.16
C ASP A 118 6.32 -21.73 0.68
N PHE A 119 5.05 -21.43 1.00
CA PHE A 119 4.25 -22.30 1.88
C PHE A 119 4.18 -23.76 1.39
N ILE A 120 4.08 -23.99 0.08
CA ILE A 120 4.00 -25.35 -0.48
C ILE A 120 5.26 -26.12 -0.17
N SER A 121 6.44 -25.53 -0.34
CA SER A 121 7.72 -26.13 0.01
C SER A 121 7.82 -26.44 1.50
N LEU A 122 7.42 -25.51 2.36
CA LEU A 122 7.40 -25.72 3.82
C LEU A 122 6.47 -26.83 4.22
N PHE A 123 5.27 -26.86 3.66
CA PHE A 123 4.29 -27.91 3.91
C PHE A 123 4.80 -29.30 3.48
N ILE A 124 5.38 -29.42 2.28
CA ILE A 124 5.91 -30.69 1.77
C ILE A 124 7.05 -31.19 2.67
N ASN A 125 7.94 -30.32 3.09
CA ASN A 125 9.04 -30.65 4.01
C ASN A 125 8.50 -31.10 5.37
N ALA A 126 7.53 -30.39 5.93
CA ALA A 126 6.88 -30.76 7.19
C ALA A 126 6.13 -32.11 7.07
N TYR A 127 5.43 -32.35 5.96
CA TYR A 127 4.72 -33.60 5.72
C TYR A 127 5.66 -34.81 5.60
N LYS A 128 6.76 -34.68 4.86
CA LYS A 128 7.79 -35.73 4.76
C LYS A 128 8.41 -36.06 6.12
N LYS A 129 8.55 -35.09 7.00
CA LYS A 129 9.05 -35.26 8.39
C LYS A 129 8.01 -35.93 9.28
N ASN A 130 6.73 -35.57 9.19
CA ASN A 130 5.67 -36.04 10.06
C ASN A 130 5.05 -37.36 9.61
N ALA A 131 5.15 -37.73 8.32
CA ALA A 131 4.62 -38.95 7.71
C ALA A 131 5.69 -39.66 6.87
N PRO A 132 6.81 -40.14 7.46
CA PRO A 132 7.87 -40.77 6.70
C PRO A 132 7.36 -42.06 6.02
N GLY A 133 7.51 -42.11 4.68
CA GLY A 133 7.07 -43.24 3.89
C GLY A 133 5.68 -43.16 3.26
N HIS A 134 4.89 -42.17 3.61
CA HIS A 134 3.61 -41.84 2.96
C HIS A 134 3.81 -40.90 1.79
N ARG A 135 3.01 -41.06 0.72
CA ARG A 135 3.05 -40.21 -0.48
C ARG A 135 2.08 -39.04 -0.36
N LEU A 136 2.44 -37.90 -0.89
CA LEU A 136 1.53 -36.76 -1.00
C LEU A 136 0.25 -37.12 -1.78
N ALA A 137 0.33 -38.02 -2.74
CA ALA A 137 -0.83 -38.50 -3.51
C ALA A 137 -1.95 -39.12 -2.66
N GLU A 138 -1.65 -39.65 -1.46
CA GLU A 138 -2.65 -40.18 -0.53
C GLU A 138 -3.57 -39.09 0.04
N ILE A 139 -3.05 -37.88 0.16
CA ILE A 139 -3.80 -36.72 0.60
C ILE A 139 -4.49 -36.02 -0.57
N PHE A 140 -3.79 -35.81 -1.68
CA PHE A 140 -4.22 -34.97 -2.78
C PHE A 140 -4.86 -35.68 -3.98
N ALA A 141 -5.05 -36.99 -3.95
CA ALA A 141 -5.87 -37.68 -4.94
C ALA A 141 -7.38 -37.44 -4.70
N THR A 142 -7.79 -36.18 -4.76
CA THR A 142 -9.15 -35.70 -4.48
C THR A 142 -9.96 -35.46 -5.75
N GLN A 143 -11.26 -35.26 -5.61
CA GLN A 143 -12.15 -34.98 -6.74
C GLN A 143 -11.75 -33.63 -7.41
N GLN A 144 -11.20 -32.69 -6.66
CA GLN A 144 -10.77 -31.38 -7.18
C GLN A 144 -9.53 -31.48 -8.08
N LEU A 145 -8.63 -32.43 -7.79
CA LEU A 145 -7.40 -32.66 -8.55
C LEU A 145 -7.56 -33.83 -9.56
N LYS A 146 -8.80 -34.26 -9.82
CA LYS A 146 -9.09 -35.35 -10.74
C LYS A 146 -8.55 -35.10 -12.14
N GLY A 147 -7.78 -36.03 -12.67
CA GLY A 147 -7.10 -35.91 -13.95
C GLY A 147 -5.72 -35.22 -13.91
N LYS A 148 -5.32 -34.63 -12.78
CA LYS A 148 -4.00 -34.03 -12.54
C LYS A 148 -3.18 -34.87 -11.55
N VAL A 149 -3.82 -35.39 -10.51
CA VAL A 149 -3.21 -36.26 -9.48
C VAL A 149 -3.98 -37.57 -9.38
N SER A 150 -3.25 -38.67 -9.39
CA SER A 150 -3.75 -40.01 -9.12
C SER A 150 -3.07 -40.61 -7.89
N THR A 151 -3.61 -41.66 -7.31
CA THR A 151 -3.00 -42.38 -6.15
C THR A 151 -1.61 -42.90 -6.42
N GLN A 152 -1.21 -43.01 -7.71
CA GLN A 152 0.12 -43.48 -8.12
C GLN A 152 1.09 -42.32 -8.47
N SER A 153 0.63 -41.06 -8.45
CA SER A 153 1.46 -39.89 -8.77
C SER A 153 2.64 -39.76 -7.81
N SER A 154 3.77 -39.36 -8.33
CA SER A 154 4.95 -39.01 -7.54
C SER A 154 4.77 -37.69 -6.76
N ASP A 155 5.50 -37.54 -5.67
CA ASP A 155 5.46 -36.30 -4.88
C ASP A 155 5.79 -35.04 -5.70
N SER A 156 6.71 -35.15 -6.67
CA SER A 156 7.05 -34.07 -7.58
C SER A 156 5.92 -33.68 -8.53
N GLU A 157 5.13 -34.66 -9.00
CA GLU A 157 3.95 -34.41 -9.82
C GLU A 157 2.84 -33.76 -9.00
N VAL A 158 2.64 -34.22 -7.76
CA VAL A 158 1.69 -33.61 -6.82
C VAL A 158 2.08 -32.18 -6.50
N GLU A 159 3.36 -31.91 -6.20
CA GLU A 159 3.88 -30.56 -5.96
C GLU A 159 3.61 -29.63 -7.16
N LYS A 160 3.92 -30.11 -8.37
CA LYS A 160 3.67 -29.32 -9.59
C LYS A 160 2.18 -29.03 -9.79
N ALA A 161 1.32 -30.00 -9.52
CA ALA A 161 -0.12 -29.82 -9.60
C ALA A 161 -0.63 -28.84 -8.55
N LEU A 162 -0.15 -28.93 -7.30
CA LEU A 162 -0.49 -27.98 -6.23
C LEU A 162 -0.09 -26.54 -6.58
N ARG A 163 1.14 -26.33 -7.06
CA ARG A 163 1.61 -25.00 -7.48
C ARG A 163 0.75 -24.41 -8.61
N ALA A 164 0.38 -25.23 -9.59
CA ALA A 164 -0.47 -24.81 -10.70
C ALA A 164 -1.89 -24.44 -10.23
N GLU A 165 -2.47 -25.19 -9.28
CA GLU A 165 -3.80 -24.91 -8.75
C GLU A 165 -3.80 -23.68 -7.83
N VAL A 166 -2.78 -23.52 -6.99
CA VAL A 166 -2.63 -22.33 -6.16
C VAL A 166 -2.50 -21.08 -7.05
N GLN A 167 -1.70 -21.14 -8.11
CA GLN A 167 -1.59 -20.03 -9.05
C GLN A 167 -2.93 -19.75 -9.75
N SER A 168 -3.66 -20.78 -10.15
CA SER A 168 -5.01 -20.63 -10.73
C SER A 168 -5.99 -20.00 -9.72
N ALA A 169 -5.93 -20.41 -8.45
CA ALA A 169 -6.76 -19.83 -7.39
C ALA A 169 -6.46 -18.33 -7.17
N ILE A 170 -5.18 -17.95 -7.18
CA ILE A 170 -4.77 -16.54 -7.09
C ILE A 170 -5.28 -15.74 -8.29
N ASP A 171 -5.14 -16.29 -9.51
CA ASP A 171 -5.60 -15.65 -10.74
C ASP A 171 -7.12 -15.47 -10.77
N ASN A 172 -7.86 -16.47 -10.31
CA ASN A 172 -9.31 -16.40 -10.19
C ASN A 172 -9.72 -15.38 -9.12
N SER A 173 -9.06 -15.34 -7.96
CA SER A 173 -9.32 -14.37 -6.91
C SER A 173 -9.06 -12.94 -7.40
N PHE A 174 -7.98 -12.73 -8.15
CA PHE A 174 -7.70 -11.43 -8.79
C PHE A 174 -8.84 -10.99 -9.71
N ASN A 175 -9.36 -11.89 -10.55
CA ASN A 175 -10.47 -11.57 -11.45
C ASN A 175 -11.76 -11.30 -10.68
N VAL A 176 -12.03 -12.02 -9.60
CA VAL A 176 -13.19 -11.78 -8.73
C VAL A 176 -13.10 -10.41 -8.06
N VAL A 177 -11.94 -10.07 -7.48
CA VAL A 177 -11.71 -8.74 -6.87
C VAL A 177 -11.90 -7.64 -7.91
N ARG A 178 -11.33 -7.79 -9.10
CA ARG A 178 -11.49 -6.84 -10.20
C ARG A 178 -12.95 -6.64 -10.58
N ASN A 179 -13.68 -7.73 -10.79
CA ASN A 179 -15.10 -7.68 -11.14
C ASN A 179 -15.95 -7.02 -10.05
N ARG A 180 -15.62 -7.22 -8.78
CA ARG A 180 -16.32 -6.58 -7.65
C ARG A 180 -16.12 -5.08 -7.67
N ILE A 181 -14.88 -4.63 -7.82
CA ILE A 181 -14.53 -3.20 -7.84
C ILE A 181 -15.13 -2.51 -9.06
N ASP A 182 -15.07 -3.13 -10.25
CA ASP A 182 -15.66 -2.58 -11.48
C ASP A 182 -17.18 -2.39 -11.33
N LYS A 183 -17.89 -3.36 -10.72
CA LYS A 183 -19.34 -3.27 -10.47
C LYS A 183 -19.71 -2.28 -9.36
N PHE A 184 -18.79 -2.04 -8.43
CA PHE A 184 -19.00 -1.04 -7.38
C PHE A 184 -18.97 0.39 -7.91
N GLY A 185 -18.45 0.58 -9.15
CA GLY A 185 -18.45 1.88 -9.83
C GLY A 185 -17.31 2.81 -9.38
N VAL A 186 -16.23 2.26 -8.87
CA VAL A 186 -15.02 3.04 -8.55
C VAL A 186 -14.42 3.60 -9.83
N VAL A 187 -14.16 4.90 -9.85
CA VAL A 187 -13.56 5.57 -11.01
C VAL A 187 -12.04 5.41 -10.96
N GLN A 188 -11.48 4.81 -12.01
CA GLN A 188 -10.03 4.56 -12.16
C GLN A 188 -9.41 3.77 -10.99
N PRO A 189 -9.94 2.59 -10.63
CA PRO A 189 -9.27 1.75 -9.65
C PRO A 189 -7.96 1.22 -10.25
N ASN A 190 -6.93 1.11 -9.43
CA ASN A 190 -5.68 0.48 -9.81
C ASN A 190 -5.57 -0.88 -9.10
N ILE A 191 -5.69 -1.97 -9.86
CA ILE A 191 -5.68 -3.33 -9.31
C ILE A 191 -4.51 -4.07 -9.94
N GLN A 192 -3.54 -4.49 -9.10
CA GLN A 192 -2.30 -5.12 -9.56
C GLN A 192 -1.94 -6.31 -8.68
N LYS A 193 -1.38 -7.37 -9.28
CA LYS A 193 -0.66 -8.41 -8.54
C LYS A 193 0.71 -7.87 -8.16
N LEU A 194 1.16 -8.13 -6.94
CA LEU A 194 2.49 -7.73 -6.51
C LEU A 194 3.50 -8.78 -6.96
N GLU A 195 4.41 -8.39 -7.85
CA GLU A 195 5.47 -9.28 -8.35
C GLU A 195 6.43 -9.68 -7.22
N GLY A 196 6.78 -10.97 -7.18
CA GLY A 196 7.67 -11.51 -6.13
C GLY A 196 7.01 -11.71 -4.76
N GLN A 197 5.70 -11.51 -4.65
CA GLN A 197 4.91 -11.73 -3.45
C GLN A 197 3.67 -12.56 -3.83
N ASP A 198 3.82 -13.87 -3.81
CA ASP A 198 2.77 -14.79 -4.24
C ASP A 198 1.48 -14.61 -3.41
N GLY A 199 0.37 -14.49 -4.12
CA GLY A 199 -0.96 -14.35 -3.52
C GLY A 199 -1.35 -12.94 -3.10
N ARG A 200 -0.53 -11.90 -3.30
CA ARG A 200 -0.86 -10.52 -2.92
C ARG A 200 -1.39 -9.69 -4.08
N ILE A 201 -2.49 -8.99 -3.82
CA ILE A 201 -3.20 -8.12 -4.76
C ILE A 201 -3.31 -6.73 -4.14
N MET A 202 -2.76 -5.73 -4.80
CA MET A 202 -2.93 -4.33 -4.43
C MET A 202 -4.16 -3.75 -5.12
N VAL A 203 -4.99 -3.05 -4.37
CA VAL A 203 -6.23 -2.41 -4.83
C VAL A 203 -6.26 -0.97 -4.34
N GLU A 204 -6.03 -0.02 -5.23
CA GLU A 204 -6.15 1.41 -4.95
C GLU A 204 -7.48 1.93 -5.49
N MET A 205 -8.21 2.64 -4.66
CA MET A 205 -9.55 3.15 -4.96
C MET A 205 -9.65 4.64 -4.60
N PRO A 206 -9.18 5.53 -5.49
CA PRO A 206 -9.24 6.96 -5.24
C PRO A 206 -10.66 7.49 -5.18
N GLY A 207 -10.95 8.34 -4.21
CA GLY A 207 -12.24 9.04 -4.07
C GLY A 207 -13.36 8.24 -3.39
N ILE A 208 -13.06 7.08 -2.82
CA ILE A 208 -14.00 6.32 -1.99
C ILE A 208 -14.23 7.04 -0.67
N ARG A 209 -15.51 7.09 -0.22
CA ARG A 209 -15.93 7.73 1.04
C ARG A 209 -16.34 6.73 2.12
N GLU A 210 -16.61 5.47 1.75
CA GLU A 210 -17.13 4.42 2.64
C GLU A 210 -16.14 3.25 2.75
N PRO A 211 -15.03 3.39 3.49
CA PRO A 211 -14.00 2.36 3.59
C PRO A 211 -14.53 1.05 4.22
N GLU A 212 -15.44 1.14 5.19
CA GLU A 212 -16.04 -0.02 5.86
C GLU A 212 -16.79 -0.94 4.88
N ARG A 213 -17.53 -0.34 3.97
CA ARG A 213 -18.30 -1.06 2.96
C ARG A 213 -17.38 -1.79 1.97
N ILE A 214 -16.31 -1.11 1.55
CA ILE A 214 -15.28 -1.70 0.69
C ILE A 214 -14.54 -2.84 1.39
N ARG A 215 -14.20 -2.66 2.65
CA ARG A 215 -13.51 -3.69 3.45
C ARG A 215 -14.33 -4.99 3.47
N LYS A 216 -15.63 -4.90 3.75
CA LYS A 216 -16.55 -6.04 3.70
C LYS A 216 -16.64 -6.66 2.30
N LEU A 217 -16.71 -5.85 1.26
CA LEU A 217 -16.79 -6.30 -0.13
C LEU A 217 -15.52 -7.08 -0.56
N LEU A 218 -14.35 -6.61 -0.15
CA LEU A 218 -13.07 -7.20 -0.53
C LEU A 218 -12.74 -8.48 0.25
N GLN A 219 -13.09 -8.54 1.53
CA GLN A 219 -12.84 -9.70 2.40
C GLN A 219 -13.87 -10.81 2.23
N GLY A 220 -15.09 -10.49 1.81
CA GLY A 220 -16.14 -11.47 1.61
C GLY A 220 -15.76 -12.52 0.57
N SER A 221 -15.83 -13.80 0.92
CA SER A 221 -15.54 -14.89 -0.02
C SER A 221 -16.66 -15.10 -1.04
N ALA A 222 -17.85 -14.54 -0.79
CA ALA A 222 -19.11 -14.80 -1.50
C ALA A 222 -19.50 -16.30 -1.47
N ASN A 223 -19.15 -16.96 -0.37
CA ASN A 223 -19.54 -18.34 -0.18
C ASN A 223 -21.02 -18.41 0.22
N LEU A 224 -21.89 -18.50 -0.76
CA LEU A 224 -23.33 -18.67 -0.53
C LEU A 224 -23.65 -20.13 -0.31
N GLU A 225 -24.39 -20.41 0.74
CA GLU A 225 -24.78 -21.74 1.18
C GLU A 225 -26.28 -21.78 1.47
N PHE A 226 -26.95 -22.86 1.12
CA PHE A 226 -28.36 -23.10 1.42
C PHE A 226 -28.44 -24.28 2.39
N TRP A 227 -28.95 -24.01 3.60
CA TRP A 227 -29.01 -24.96 4.69
C TRP A 227 -30.45 -25.29 5.09
N GLU A 228 -30.70 -26.54 5.38
CA GLU A 228 -31.90 -26.93 6.10
C GLU A 228 -31.85 -26.39 7.52
N THR A 229 -33.00 -26.08 8.12
CA THR A 229 -33.07 -25.57 9.47
C THR A 229 -33.79 -26.54 10.39
N TYR A 230 -33.40 -26.54 11.67
CA TYR A 230 -34.19 -27.17 12.76
C TYR A 230 -35.38 -26.30 13.09
N ASN A 231 -36.47 -26.89 13.59
CA ASN A 231 -37.50 -26.15 14.23
C ASN A 231 -37.03 -25.73 15.65
N SER A 232 -37.43 -24.53 16.08
CA SER A 232 -37.02 -23.99 17.37
C SER A 232 -37.40 -24.91 18.56
N ASP A 233 -38.59 -25.51 18.49
CA ASP A 233 -39.09 -26.42 19.50
C ASP A 233 -38.26 -27.70 19.71
N GLU A 234 -37.49 -28.09 18.69
CA GLU A 234 -36.56 -29.23 18.74
C GLU A 234 -35.27 -28.88 19.50
N ILE A 235 -34.85 -27.62 19.49
CA ILE A 235 -33.53 -27.16 20.03
C ILE A 235 -33.65 -26.55 21.42
N ILE A 236 -34.75 -25.85 21.76
CA ILE A 236 -34.93 -25.21 23.05
C ILE A 236 -34.70 -26.16 24.24
N PRO A 237 -35.14 -27.45 24.24
CA PRO A 237 -34.84 -28.38 25.33
C PRO A 237 -33.33 -28.60 25.53
N TYR A 238 -32.53 -28.62 24.48
CA TYR A 238 -31.08 -28.77 24.56
C TYR A 238 -30.39 -27.53 25.16
N PHE A 239 -30.92 -26.34 24.89
CA PHE A 239 -30.42 -25.13 25.56
C PHE A 239 -30.67 -25.14 27.06
N SER A 240 -31.83 -25.66 27.50
CA SER A 240 -32.12 -25.79 28.92
C SER A 240 -31.21 -26.84 29.58
N GLN A 241 -30.90 -27.95 28.93
CA GLN A 241 -29.96 -28.95 29.44
C GLN A 241 -28.52 -28.42 29.49
N LEU A 242 -28.12 -27.66 28.47
CA LEU A 242 -26.78 -27.04 28.40
C LEU A 242 -26.61 -26.01 29.53
N ASP A 243 -27.63 -25.17 29.75
CA ASP A 243 -27.65 -24.17 30.80
C ASP A 243 -27.49 -24.79 32.20
N GLN A 244 -28.25 -25.86 32.49
CA GLN A 244 -28.13 -26.61 33.75
C GLN A 244 -26.76 -27.26 33.95
N ARG A 245 -26.13 -27.80 32.90
CA ARG A 245 -24.79 -28.40 33.00
C ARG A 245 -23.72 -27.35 33.27
N PHE A 246 -23.78 -26.20 32.60
CA PHE A 246 -22.86 -25.09 32.88
C PHE A 246 -23.04 -24.48 34.26
N ALA A 247 -24.27 -24.40 34.79
CA ALA A 247 -24.54 -23.96 36.15
C ALA A 247 -23.94 -24.91 37.20
N ASN A 248 -23.98 -26.23 36.94
CA ASN A 248 -23.43 -27.23 37.84
C ASN A 248 -21.89 -27.28 37.79
N ASP A 249 -21.26 -27.25 36.64
CA ASP A 249 -19.80 -27.19 36.48
C ASP A 249 -19.20 -25.91 37.08
N GLY A 250 -19.91 -24.77 36.99
CA GLY A 250 -19.52 -23.53 37.67
C GLY A 250 -19.58 -23.62 39.20
N ALA A 251 -20.39 -24.51 39.75
CA ALA A 251 -20.49 -24.79 41.19
C ALA A 251 -19.36 -25.70 41.70
N GLU A 252 -18.91 -26.69 40.91
CA GLU A 252 -17.77 -27.56 41.24
C GLU A 252 -16.40 -26.84 41.20
N ALA A 253 -16.25 -25.79 40.40
CA ALA A 253 -15.02 -25.00 40.32
C ALA A 253 -14.81 -24.02 41.49
N THR A 254 -15.81 -23.88 42.41
CA THR A 254 -15.74 -23.01 43.59
C THR A 254 -15.45 -23.75 44.92
N GLU A 255 -15.34 -25.08 44.91
CA GLU A 255 -14.95 -25.88 46.07
C GLU A 255 -13.55 -26.50 45.89
N ALA A 256 -12.53 -25.76 46.33
CA ALA A 256 -11.21 -26.32 46.68
C ALA A 256 -11.13 -26.45 48.21
N PRO A 257 -10.53 -27.51 48.78
CA PRO A 257 -10.89 -28.06 50.07
C PRO A 257 -10.15 -27.37 51.22
N ALA A 258 -10.91 -27.09 52.32
CA ALA A 258 -10.32 -26.88 53.66
C ALA A 258 -10.99 -27.83 54.65
N ASP A 259 -10.15 -28.70 55.14
CA ASP A 259 -10.21 -29.63 56.30
C ASP A 259 -11.45 -29.66 57.23
N SER A 260 -11.89 -30.94 57.29
CA SER A 260 -12.40 -31.64 58.51
C SER A 260 -12.88 -30.87 59.75
N VAL A 261 -14.10 -31.17 60.23
CA VAL A 261 -14.44 -31.81 61.50
C VAL A 261 -15.94 -32.02 61.65
N LYS A 262 -16.33 -33.31 61.83
CA LYS A 262 -17.46 -33.96 62.56
C LYS A 262 -18.87 -33.37 62.69
N ALA A 263 -19.81 -34.13 62.13
CA ALA A 263 -20.97 -34.79 62.74
C ALA A 263 -21.93 -34.06 63.63
N GLU A 264 -23.20 -34.00 63.25
CA GLU A 264 -24.24 -34.74 63.91
C GLU A 264 -25.59 -34.69 63.23
N GLN A 265 -26.30 -35.76 63.26
CA GLN A 265 -27.65 -36.10 62.75
C GLN A 265 -28.78 -35.25 63.34
N ALA A 266 -29.79 -34.90 62.53
CA ALA A 266 -31.20 -35.06 62.84
C ALA A 266 -32.02 -34.65 61.62
N ASP A 267 -32.59 -35.54 60.95
CA ASP A 267 -33.89 -36.16 60.84
C ASP A 267 -35.11 -35.24 60.59
N THR A 268 -35.88 -35.72 59.62
CA THR A 268 -37.34 -35.56 59.38
C THR A 268 -37.87 -34.44 58.49
N THR A 269 -38.20 -34.98 57.25
CA THR A 269 -39.51 -34.79 56.56
C THR A 269 -40.21 -33.43 56.60
N LYS A 270 -40.35 -32.86 55.36
CA LYS A 270 -41.72 -32.54 54.85
C LYS A 270 -41.66 -32.33 53.37
N GLN A 271 -42.33 -33.24 52.62
CA GLN A 271 -42.93 -32.98 51.35
C GLN A 271 -43.95 -31.85 51.48
N ALA A 272 -43.86 -30.87 50.55
CA ALA A 272 -45.02 -30.11 50.13
C ALA A 272 -44.80 -29.57 48.73
N GLU A 273 -45.70 -29.92 47.88
CA GLU A 273 -46.01 -29.44 46.57
C GLU A 273 -45.76 -27.96 46.36
N ALA A 274 -45.03 -27.61 45.24
CA ALA A 274 -45.21 -26.31 44.66
C ALA A 274 -45.46 -26.49 43.13
N LYS A 275 -46.71 -26.28 42.82
CA LYS A 275 -47.27 -26.11 41.45
C LYS A 275 -46.56 -25.02 40.69
N LYS A 276 -46.40 -25.34 39.40
CA LYS A 276 -46.35 -24.41 38.24
C LYS A 276 -46.68 -22.95 38.53
N GLU A 277 -45.68 -22.06 38.34
CA GLU A 277 -45.92 -20.73 37.82
C GLU A 277 -44.83 -20.41 36.79
N ALA A 278 -45.25 -20.45 35.51
CA ALA A 278 -44.52 -19.84 34.42
C ALA A 278 -44.59 -18.33 34.60
N GLY A 279 -43.52 -17.74 35.10
CA GLY A 279 -43.40 -16.27 35.19
C GLY A 279 -43.37 -15.64 33.81
N LYS A 280 -44.45 -15.01 33.43
CA LYS A 280 -44.50 -14.08 32.31
C LYS A 280 -43.61 -12.87 32.65
N PHE A 281 -42.48 -12.75 31.96
CA PHE A 281 -41.76 -11.50 31.91
C PHE A 281 -42.52 -10.54 30.99
N THR A 282 -43.18 -9.56 31.55
CA THR A 282 -43.79 -8.43 30.85
C THR A 282 -42.76 -7.30 30.73
N LEU A 283 -42.41 -6.93 29.48
CA LEU A 283 -41.67 -5.73 29.18
C LEU A 283 -42.41 -4.49 29.67
N ASN A 284 -41.84 -3.77 30.63
CA ASN A 284 -42.29 -2.43 30.96
C ASN A 284 -41.84 -1.42 29.90
N LYS A 285 -42.85 -0.81 29.28
CA LYS A 285 -42.69 0.35 28.41
C LYS A 285 -42.47 1.60 29.24
N ASP A 286 -41.25 1.90 29.64
CA ASP A 286 -40.92 3.29 29.99
C ASP A 286 -39.40 3.41 30.18
N ASN A 287 -38.79 4.16 29.25
CA ASN A 287 -37.38 4.54 29.27
C ASN A 287 -37.15 5.57 30.39
N LYS A 288 -36.61 5.17 31.50
CA LYS A 288 -35.83 6.05 32.39
C LYS A 288 -34.66 5.27 33.01
N VAL A 289 -33.48 5.91 32.94
CA VAL A 289 -32.21 5.56 33.52
C VAL A 289 -32.37 4.72 34.81
N ALA A 290 -31.92 3.47 34.76
CA ALA A 290 -31.96 2.54 35.89
C ALA A 290 -30.65 2.55 36.64
N ASP A 291 -30.80 2.63 37.93
CA ASP A 291 -29.81 2.69 38.98
C ASP A 291 -28.90 1.43 39.08
N LYS A 292 -27.89 1.57 39.89
CA LYS A 292 -26.81 0.60 40.17
C LYS A 292 -27.22 -0.79 40.67
N ASP A 293 -28.48 -1.01 41.03
CA ASP A 293 -28.96 -2.28 41.59
C ASP A 293 -29.32 -3.35 40.53
N SER A 294 -29.57 -2.95 39.27
CA SER A 294 -29.91 -3.89 38.17
C SER A 294 -28.75 -4.76 37.68
N ASN A 295 -27.49 -4.36 37.93
CA ASN A 295 -26.32 -5.16 37.51
C ASN A 295 -26.01 -6.32 38.43
N ALA A 296 -26.32 -6.21 39.74
CA ALA A 296 -26.12 -7.28 40.71
C ALA A 296 -27.13 -8.44 40.51
N ASP A 297 -28.38 -8.11 40.16
CA ASP A 297 -29.41 -9.10 39.83
C ASP A 297 -29.11 -9.85 38.54
N LEU A 298 -28.54 -9.16 37.56
CA LEU A 298 -28.12 -9.76 36.26
C LEU A 298 -26.93 -10.69 36.45
N GLU A 299 -25.97 -10.35 37.30
CA GLU A 299 -24.80 -11.20 37.61
C GLU A 299 -25.22 -12.43 38.44
N ALA A 300 -26.19 -12.30 39.30
CA ALA A 300 -26.77 -13.44 40.05
C ALA A 300 -27.55 -14.37 39.10
N ALA A 301 -28.32 -13.82 38.18
CA ALA A 301 -29.03 -14.58 37.15
C ALA A 301 -28.05 -15.30 36.19
N LYS A 302 -26.93 -14.70 35.80
CA LYS A 302 -25.87 -15.32 34.97
C LYS A 302 -25.18 -16.49 35.69
N LYS A 303 -25.12 -16.49 37.01
CA LYS A 303 -24.57 -17.63 37.79
C LYS A 303 -25.53 -18.80 37.87
N GLN A 304 -26.84 -18.54 37.94
CA GLN A 304 -27.86 -19.59 38.00
C GLN A 304 -28.24 -20.12 36.61
N HIS A 305 -28.23 -19.26 35.60
CA HIS A 305 -28.61 -19.56 34.21
C HIS A 305 -27.59 -18.95 33.24
N PRO A 306 -26.40 -19.54 33.09
CA PRO A 306 -25.29 -18.96 32.32
C PRO A 306 -25.65 -18.69 30.86
N LEU A 307 -26.48 -19.52 30.23
CA LEU A 307 -26.91 -19.34 28.84
C LEU A 307 -28.25 -18.61 28.74
N LEU A 308 -29.26 -19.07 29.49
CA LEU A 308 -30.63 -18.56 29.38
C LEU A 308 -30.80 -17.13 29.91
N ALA A 309 -29.88 -16.62 30.75
CA ALA A 309 -29.83 -15.22 31.13
C ALA A 309 -29.33 -14.28 30.00
N LEU A 310 -28.58 -14.84 29.03
CA LEU A 310 -27.97 -14.09 27.90
C LEU A 310 -28.79 -14.14 26.62
N ILE A 311 -29.62 -15.20 26.44
CA ILE A 311 -30.42 -15.40 25.24
C ILE A 311 -31.91 -15.32 25.54
N GLN A 312 -32.70 -14.86 24.57
CA GLN A 312 -34.16 -14.98 24.54
C GLN A 312 -34.56 -16.12 23.62
N PRO A 313 -34.96 -17.30 24.12
CA PRO A 313 -35.44 -18.40 23.27
C PRO A 313 -36.70 -17.97 22.51
N MET A 314 -36.79 -18.32 21.23
CA MET A 314 -37.91 -18.00 20.33
C MET A 314 -38.55 -19.28 19.83
N SER A 315 -39.83 -19.44 20.03
CA SER A 315 -40.61 -20.58 19.52
C SER A 315 -41.35 -20.15 18.25
N GLN A 316 -40.62 -20.14 17.12
CA GLN A 316 -41.17 -19.90 15.80
C GLN A 316 -40.61 -20.93 14.81
N ASN A 317 -41.44 -21.50 13.93
CA ASN A 317 -41.07 -22.54 12.99
C ASN A 317 -40.32 -22.01 11.76
N ILE A 318 -39.31 -21.13 11.96
CA ILE A 318 -38.51 -20.50 10.89
C ILE A 318 -37.01 -20.71 11.06
N GLY A 319 -36.57 -21.68 11.86
CA GLY A 319 -35.15 -21.92 12.12
C GLY A 319 -34.49 -20.93 13.10
N LEU A 320 -35.20 -19.90 13.52
CA LEU A 320 -34.77 -18.92 14.52
C LEU A 320 -34.97 -19.53 15.91
N VAL A 321 -33.91 -19.73 16.69
CA VAL A 321 -33.98 -20.41 17.98
C VAL A 321 -33.82 -19.47 19.18
N ALA A 322 -33.11 -18.38 19.02
CA ALA A 322 -32.93 -17.38 20.07
C ALA A 322 -32.59 -16.01 19.52
N MET A 323 -32.74 -15.00 20.36
CA MET A 323 -32.24 -13.64 20.16
C MET A 323 -31.33 -13.24 21.31
N ALA A 324 -30.29 -12.44 21.03
CA ALA A 324 -29.37 -11.95 22.04
C ALA A 324 -28.84 -10.55 21.71
N ASN A 325 -28.35 -9.85 22.73
CA ASN A 325 -27.69 -8.56 22.53
C ASN A 325 -26.28 -8.78 21.95
N ILE A 326 -25.86 -7.91 21.06
CA ILE A 326 -24.51 -7.94 20.43
C ILE A 326 -23.36 -7.98 21.46
N ARG A 327 -23.56 -7.37 22.64
CA ARG A 327 -22.55 -7.36 23.71
C ARG A 327 -22.32 -8.74 24.33
N ASP A 328 -23.36 -9.58 24.32
CA ASP A 328 -23.34 -10.89 24.98
C ASP A 328 -22.98 -12.02 24.03
N THR A 329 -22.87 -11.75 22.70
CA THR A 329 -22.57 -12.77 21.66
C THR A 329 -21.25 -13.49 21.91
N ALA A 330 -20.21 -12.79 22.40
CA ALA A 330 -18.91 -13.39 22.69
C ALA A 330 -19.01 -14.42 23.84
N ASP A 331 -19.76 -14.14 24.90
CA ASP A 331 -19.94 -15.04 26.02
C ASP A 331 -20.88 -16.21 25.68
N ILE A 332 -21.92 -15.94 24.89
CA ILE A 332 -22.77 -16.99 24.32
C ILE A 332 -21.95 -17.94 23.45
N ASN A 333 -21.06 -17.43 22.59
CA ASN A 333 -20.21 -18.27 21.73
C ASN A 333 -19.28 -19.18 22.55
N LYS A 334 -18.73 -18.70 23.69
CA LYS A 334 -17.91 -19.55 24.57
C LYS A 334 -18.70 -20.74 25.11
N ILE A 335 -19.99 -20.54 25.37
CA ILE A 335 -20.88 -21.59 25.90
C ILE A 335 -21.29 -22.56 24.78
N ILE A 336 -21.82 -22.05 23.65
CA ILE A 336 -22.41 -22.89 22.59
C ILE A 336 -21.38 -23.67 21.78
N TYR A 337 -20.10 -23.20 21.73
CA TYR A 337 -19.00 -23.90 21.06
C TYR A 337 -18.04 -24.63 22.01
N SER A 338 -18.38 -24.73 23.29
CA SER A 338 -17.58 -25.46 24.29
C SER A 338 -17.62 -26.98 24.06
N ASP A 339 -16.69 -27.69 24.68
CA ASP A 339 -16.65 -29.15 24.62
C ASP A 339 -17.85 -29.78 25.37
N LEU A 340 -18.40 -29.11 26.38
CA LEU A 340 -19.65 -29.49 27.03
C LEU A 340 -20.85 -29.37 26.09
N ALA A 341 -20.90 -28.31 25.30
CA ALA A 341 -21.96 -28.12 24.31
C ALA A 341 -21.94 -29.21 23.22
N LYS A 342 -20.77 -29.65 22.79
CA LYS A 342 -20.63 -30.79 21.84
C LYS A 342 -21.17 -32.14 22.37
N GLN A 343 -21.23 -32.30 23.68
CA GLN A 343 -21.78 -33.50 24.33
C GLN A 343 -23.32 -33.44 24.52
N VAL A 344 -23.88 -32.25 24.56
CA VAL A 344 -25.32 -32.02 24.81
C VAL A 344 -26.10 -31.75 23.55
N LEU A 345 -25.52 -30.95 22.63
CA LEU A 345 -26.17 -30.58 21.40
C LEU A 345 -26.10 -31.69 20.34
N PRO A 346 -27.11 -31.82 19.46
CA PRO A 346 -27.04 -32.77 18.33
C PRO A 346 -25.80 -32.60 17.51
N SER A 347 -25.15 -33.68 17.10
CA SER A 347 -23.88 -33.65 16.32
C SER A 347 -24.04 -33.05 14.92
N ASP A 348 -25.26 -33.01 14.39
CA ASP A 348 -25.65 -32.43 13.11
C ASP A 348 -26.20 -31.01 13.24
N LEU A 349 -26.12 -30.39 14.42
CA LEU A 349 -26.54 -29.02 14.70
C LEU A 349 -25.38 -28.05 14.49
N ARG A 350 -25.64 -26.99 13.69
CA ARG A 350 -24.76 -25.82 13.56
C ARG A 350 -25.52 -24.55 13.92
N LEU A 351 -25.07 -23.85 14.94
CA LEU A 351 -25.66 -22.58 15.36
C LEU A 351 -24.95 -21.41 14.62
N VAL A 352 -25.71 -20.48 14.05
CA VAL A 352 -25.18 -19.37 13.23
C VAL A 352 -25.95 -18.09 13.49
N TRP A 353 -25.24 -16.98 13.62
CA TRP A 353 -25.84 -15.65 13.82
C TRP A 353 -26.41 -15.06 12.54
N GLY A 354 -27.45 -14.24 12.67
CA GLY A 354 -27.98 -13.39 11.60
C GLY A 354 -27.01 -12.26 11.23
N ALA A 355 -26.99 -11.89 9.93
CA ALA A 355 -26.11 -10.85 9.40
C ALA A 355 -26.48 -9.43 9.89
N LYS A 356 -27.72 -9.23 10.33
CA LYS A 356 -28.28 -7.92 10.71
C LYS A 356 -29.05 -7.99 12.00
N PRO A 357 -29.23 -6.83 12.69
CA PRO A 357 -30.12 -6.76 13.84
C PRO A 357 -31.56 -7.14 13.49
N SER A 358 -32.25 -7.76 14.40
CA SER A 358 -33.64 -8.19 14.22
C SER A 358 -34.62 -7.03 14.14
N ASP A 359 -35.54 -7.08 13.20
CA ASP A 359 -36.65 -6.14 13.06
C ASP A 359 -37.79 -6.41 14.09
N MET A 360 -37.81 -7.62 14.69
CA MET A 360 -38.90 -8.03 15.56
C MET A 360 -39.00 -7.23 16.89
N VAL A 361 -37.90 -6.54 17.25
CA VAL A 361 -37.78 -5.79 18.50
C VAL A 361 -37.80 -4.28 18.28
N GLY A 362 -38.68 -3.80 17.46
CA GLY A 362 -39.05 -2.39 17.33
C GLY A 362 -37.94 -1.35 17.48
N GLY A 363 -36.92 -1.35 16.60
CA GLY A 363 -35.92 -0.28 16.51
C GLY A 363 -34.65 -0.46 17.37
N ASN A 364 -34.51 -1.54 18.13
CA ASN A 364 -33.29 -1.81 18.88
C ASN A 364 -32.22 -2.47 18.01
N LYS A 365 -31.32 -1.66 17.39
CA LYS A 365 -30.24 -2.10 16.52
C LYS A 365 -29.14 -2.94 17.19
N LYS A 366 -29.39 -3.47 18.40
CA LYS A 366 -28.38 -4.22 19.17
C LYS A 366 -28.76 -5.69 19.41
N ILE A 367 -29.91 -6.13 18.91
CA ILE A 367 -30.39 -7.52 19.12
C ILE A 367 -30.21 -8.30 17.82
N PHE A 368 -29.50 -9.41 17.89
CA PHE A 368 -29.21 -10.31 16.78
C PHE A 368 -29.95 -11.65 16.93
N GLU A 369 -30.23 -12.28 15.81
CA GLU A 369 -30.95 -13.54 15.70
C GLU A 369 -29.96 -14.70 15.66
N LEU A 370 -30.23 -15.80 16.40
CA LEU A 370 -29.47 -17.04 16.37
C LEU A 370 -30.27 -18.13 15.66
N TYR A 371 -29.71 -18.70 14.62
CA TYR A 371 -30.34 -19.73 13.78
C TYR A 371 -29.73 -21.11 14.03
N ALA A 372 -30.57 -22.15 13.96
CA ALA A 372 -30.17 -23.54 14.05
C ALA A 372 -30.21 -24.21 12.68
N LEU A 373 -29.05 -24.46 12.12
CA LEU A 373 -28.86 -25.13 10.84
C LEU A 373 -28.69 -26.64 11.05
N LYS A 374 -29.17 -27.43 10.08
CA LYS A 374 -29.04 -28.89 10.08
C LYS A 374 -27.99 -29.34 9.07
N VAL A 375 -26.97 -30.06 9.54
CA VAL A 375 -25.91 -30.63 8.71
C VAL A 375 -26.38 -31.99 8.20
N THR A 376 -26.87 -32.06 6.97
CA THR A 376 -27.40 -33.26 6.35
C THR A 376 -26.36 -34.08 5.61
N ASN A 377 -25.26 -33.47 5.17
CA ASN A 377 -24.18 -34.13 4.46
C ASN A 377 -23.10 -34.64 5.43
N SER A 378 -22.59 -35.84 5.19
CA SER A 378 -21.52 -36.45 5.99
C SER A 378 -20.17 -35.71 5.93
N ASN A 379 -19.97 -34.88 4.90
CA ASN A 379 -18.77 -34.03 4.72
C ASN A 379 -18.91 -32.65 5.38
N GLY A 380 -20.00 -32.37 6.10
CA GLY A 380 -20.24 -31.08 6.77
C GLY A 380 -20.53 -29.91 5.85
N ARG A 381 -20.70 -30.15 4.53
CA ARG A 381 -21.01 -29.10 3.54
C ARG A 381 -22.51 -28.86 3.41
N ALA A 382 -22.84 -27.65 2.90
CA ALA A 382 -24.24 -27.32 2.62
C ALA A 382 -24.84 -28.25 1.54
N PRO A 383 -26.13 -28.54 1.62
CA PRO A 383 -26.85 -29.30 0.59
C PRO A 383 -26.74 -28.67 -0.81
N LEU A 384 -26.68 -27.33 -0.87
CA LEU A 384 -26.49 -26.56 -2.08
C LEU A 384 -25.58 -25.37 -1.83
N GLU A 385 -24.56 -25.18 -2.68
CA GLU A 385 -23.59 -24.07 -2.61
C GLU A 385 -23.84 -23.08 -3.76
N GLY A 386 -23.28 -21.85 -3.65
CA GLY A 386 -23.51 -20.76 -4.59
C GLY A 386 -22.80 -20.88 -5.95
N ASP A 387 -22.00 -21.92 -6.17
CA ASP A 387 -21.34 -22.26 -7.44
C ASP A 387 -22.34 -22.52 -8.59
N VAL A 388 -23.57 -22.84 -8.25
CA VAL A 388 -24.67 -23.07 -9.20
C VAL A 388 -25.35 -21.78 -9.66
N ILE A 389 -25.05 -20.61 -9.07
CA ILE A 389 -25.68 -19.33 -9.42
C ILE A 389 -25.06 -18.76 -10.70
N THR A 390 -25.90 -18.42 -11.66
CA THR A 390 -25.49 -17.87 -12.96
C THR A 390 -25.69 -16.37 -13.07
N ASP A 391 -26.73 -15.83 -12.41
CA ASP A 391 -27.01 -14.37 -12.38
C ASP A 391 -27.70 -13.98 -11.07
N ALA A 392 -27.49 -12.73 -10.65
CA ALA A 392 -28.14 -12.14 -9.50
C ALA A 392 -28.42 -10.65 -9.77
N LYS A 393 -29.63 -10.18 -9.41
CA LYS A 393 -30.09 -8.80 -9.65
C LYS A 393 -30.77 -8.25 -8.41
N ASP A 394 -30.55 -6.97 -8.16
CA ASP A 394 -31.33 -6.20 -7.19
C ASP A 394 -32.69 -5.85 -7.77
N GLU A 395 -33.74 -6.23 -7.09
CA GLU A 395 -35.14 -6.04 -7.50
C GLU A 395 -35.98 -5.65 -6.28
N PHE A 396 -37.25 -5.31 -6.51
CA PHE A 396 -38.20 -5.13 -5.45
C PHE A 396 -39.18 -6.30 -5.43
N ASP A 397 -39.40 -6.85 -4.25
CA ASP A 397 -40.41 -7.89 -4.07
C ASP A 397 -41.80 -7.37 -4.48
N HIS A 398 -42.44 -8.02 -5.44
CA HIS A 398 -43.73 -7.62 -5.98
C HIS A 398 -44.86 -7.66 -4.96
N VAL A 399 -44.73 -8.39 -3.87
CA VAL A 399 -45.78 -8.56 -2.83
C VAL A 399 -45.61 -7.54 -1.70
N THR A 400 -44.39 -7.40 -1.21
CA THR A 400 -44.08 -6.55 -0.04
C THR A 400 -43.55 -5.17 -0.41
N GLY A 401 -43.13 -4.95 -1.67
CA GLY A 401 -42.45 -3.73 -2.13
C GLY A 401 -41.09 -3.47 -1.50
N ARG A 402 -40.52 -4.45 -0.79
CA ARG A 402 -39.20 -4.33 -0.15
C ARG A 402 -38.09 -4.70 -1.11
N PRO A 403 -36.89 -4.12 -0.96
CA PRO A 403 -35.73 -4.52 -1.75
C PRO A 403 -35.37 -6.02 -1.51
N CYS A 404 -35.09 -6.75 -2.58
CA CYS A 404 -34.72 -8.15 -2.57
C CYS A 404 -33.66 -8.43 -3.64
N VAL A 405 -33.01 -9.60 -3.58
CA VAL A 405 -32.09 -10.06 -4.61
C VAL A 405 -32.69 -11.24 -5.34
N SER A 406 -32.99 -11.07 -6.63
CA SER A 406 -33.38 -12.16 -7.51
C SER A 406 -32.13 -12.91 -8.00
N MET A 407 -32.15 -14.24 -7.95
CA MET A 407 -31.04 -15.08 -8.38
C MET A 407 -31.52 -16.17 -9.35
N SER A 408 -30.65 -16.52 -10.32
CA SER A 408 -30.89 -17.59 -11.27
C SER A 408 -29.80 -18.65 -11.14
N MET A 409 -30.19 -19.91 -11.24
CA MET A 409 -29.28 -21.06 -11.13
C MET A 409 -29.09 -21.76 -12.49
N ASN A 410 -27.98 -22.47 -12.64
CA ASN A 410 -27.76 -23.37 -13.76
C ASN A 410 -28.68 -24.61 -13.69
N SER A 411 -28.71 -25.45 -14.73
CA SER A 411 -29.58 -26.63 -14.81
C SER A 411 -29.35 -27.66 -13.70
N ASP A 412 -28.14 -27.80 -13.21
CA ASP A 412 -27.81 -28.69 -12.07
C ASP A 412 -28.31 -28.11 -10.75
N GLY A 413 -28.02 -26.84 -10.52
CA GLY A 413 -28.53 -26.09 -9.36
C GLY A 413 -30.05 -26.10 -9.31
N ALA A 414 -30.74 -25.86 -10.42
CA ALA A 414 -32.20 -25.91 -10.49
C ALA A 414 -32.76 -27.28 -10.06
N ARG A 415 -32.14 -28.38 -10.48
CA ARG A 415 -32.56 -29.74 -10.06
C ARG A 415 -32.34 -29.98 -8.57
N ARG A 416 -31.19 -29.64 -8.04
CA ARG A 416 -30.86 -29.74 -6.59
C ARG A 416 -31.76 -28.87 -5.75
N TRP A 417 -32.00 -27.63 -6.22
CA TRP A 417 -32.87 -26.67 -5.56
C TRP A 417 -34.32 -27.15 -5.50
N ALA A 418 -34.82 -27.71 -6.61
CA ALA A 418 -36.15 -28.31 -6.63
C ALA A 418 -36.26 -29.49 -5.62
N ALA A 419 -35.26 -30.37 -5.55
CA ALA A 419 -35.26 -31.46 -4.58
C ALA A 419 -35.18 -30.94 -3.13
N LEU A 420 -34.34 -29.95 -2.85
CA LEU A 420 -34.17 -29.35 -1.53
C LEU A 420 -35.47 -28.63 -1.07
N THR A 421 -36.07 -27.81 -1.95
CA THR A 421 -37.30 -27.11 -1.64
C THR A 421 -38.49 -28.08 -1.49
N LYS A 422 -38.59 -29.16 -2.28
CA LYS A 422 -39.59 -30.22 -2.15
C LYS A 422 -39.52 -30.90 -0.79
N ALA A 423 -38.33 -31.27 -0.31
CA ALA A 423 -38.11 -31.94 0.97
C ALA A 423 -38.42 -31.02 2.15
N ASN A 424 -38.38 -29.74 2.00
CA ASN A 424 -38.52 -28.73 3.07
C ASN A 424 -39.80 -27.87 2.94
N VAL A 425 -40.81 -28.32 2.22
CA VAL A 425 -42.10 -27.61 2.15
C VAL A 425 -42.69 -27.39 3.56
N GLY A 426 -43.01 -26.14 3.89
CA GLY A 426 -43.49 -25.74 5.20
C GLY A 426 -42.42 -25.47 6.25
N LYS A 427 -41.14 -25.77 5.99
CA LYS A 427 -39.95 -25.43 6.80
C LYS A 427 -39.23 -24.23 6.21
N ALA A 428 -38.25 -23.70 6.94
CA ALA A 428 -37.37 -22.67 6.43
C ALA A 428 -36.09 -23.26 5.82
N ILE A 429 -35.55 -22.60 4.80
CA ILE A 429 -34.20 -22.84 4.30
C ILE A 429 -33.40 -21.59 4.59
N ALA A 430 -32.31 -21.73 5.35
CA ALA A 430 -31.43 -20.63 5.67
C ALA A 430 -30.49 -20.34 4.49
N ILE A 431 -30.39 -19.09 4.13
CA ILE A 431 -29.47 -18.54 3.13
C ILE A 431 -28.32 -17.93 3.89
N VAL A 432 -27.19 -18.63 3.87
CA VAL A 432 -25.97 -18.26 4.60
C VAL A 432 -24.96 -17.72 3.60
N LEU A 433 -24.37 -16.58 3.90
CA LEU A 433 -23.27 -16.01 3.11
C LEU A 433 -22.09 -15.75 4.05
N ASP A 434 -20.95 -16.32 3.73
CA ASP A 434 -19.71 -16.18 4.52
C ASP A 434 -19.88 -16.50 6.01
N GLY A 435 -20.70 -17.51 6.32
CA GLY A 435 -20.90 -18.00 7.67
C GLY A 435 -21.92 -17.25 8.53
N VAL A 436 -22.68 -16.30 7.97
CA VAL A 436 -23.78 -15.58 8.64
C VAL A 436 -25.10 -15.75 7.88
N VAL A 437 -26.22 -15.83 8.60
CA VAL A 437 -27.55 -16.00 7.99
C VAL A 437 -28.07 -14.64 7.51
N TYR A 438 -28.26 -14.50 6.21
CA TYR A 438 -28.88 -13.31 5.62
C TYR A 438 -30.40 -13.36 5.61
N SER A 439 -30.96 -14.55 5.46
CA SER A 439 -32.39 -14.78 5.43
C SER A 439 -32.70 -16.24 5.66
N ALA A 440 -33.87 -16.56 6.23
CA ALA A 440 -34.36 -17.94 6.36
C ALA A 440 -35.85 -17.99 5.96
N PRO A 441 -36.16 -17.84 4.64
CA PRO A 441 -37.54 -17.84 4.17
C PRO A 441 -38.19 -19.22 4.30
N ARG A 442 -39.49 -19.23 4.61
CA ARG A 442 -40.29 -20.44 4.57
C ARG A 442 -40.56 -20.90 3.17
N VAL A 443 -40.37 -22.18 2.91
CA VAL A 443 -40.64 -22.80 1.61
C VAL A 443 -42.16 -23.05 1.45
N ASN A 444 -42.78 -22.40 0.49
CA ASN A 444 -44.22 -22.53 0.21
C ASN A 444 -44.53 -23.70 -0.75
N GLY A 445 -43.53 -24.13 -1.53
CA GLY A 445 -43.70 -25.23 -2.49
C GLY A 445 -42.40 -25.56 -3.22
N GLU A 446 -42.41 -26.60 -4.05
CA GLU A 446 -41.28 -27.01 -4.88
C GLU A 446 -40.97 -25.91 -5.92
N ILE A 447 -39.68 -25.48 -6.04
CA ILE A 447 -39.21 -24.46 -6.99
C ILE A 447 -38.41 -25.16 -8.10
N THR A 448 -39.05 -25.42 -9.23
CA THR A 448 -38.47 -26.19 -10.35
C THR A 448 -37.65 -25.34 -11.33
N GLY A 449 -37.91 -24.02 -11.40
CA GLY A 449 -37.35 -23.12 -12.41
C GLY A 449 -35.93 -22.59 -12.12
N GLY A 450 -35.36 -22.90 -10.95
CA GLY A 450 -34.04 -22.41 -10.56
C GLY A 450 -33.96 -20.90 -10.31
N ASN A 451 -35.07 -20.19 -10.33
CA ASN A 451 -35.13 -18.78 -9.99
C ASN A 451 -35.67 -18.62 -8.57
N SER A 452 -34.98 -17.84 -7.75
CA SER A 452 -35.35 -17.60 -6.36
C SER A 452 -35.02 -16.19 -5.93
N GLN A 453 -35.68 -15.71 -4.88
CA GLN A 453 -35.45 -14.40 -4.33
C GLN A 453 -34.91 -14.49 -2.90
N ILE A 454 -33.86 -13.74 -2.59
CA ILE A 454 -33.36 -13.53 -1.24
C ILE A 454 -34.08 -12.31 -0.68
N THR A 455 -34.98 -12.55 0.26
CA THR A 455 -35.79 -11.52 0.92
C THR A 455 -35.32 -11.36 2.35
N GLY A 456 -35.36 -10.15 2.89
CA GLY A 456 -34.94 -9.87 4.26
C GLY A 456 -35.05 -8.38 4.59
N ASN A 457 -34.46 -7.98 5.72
CA ASN A 457 -34.37 -6.56 6.07
C ASN A 457 -33.23 -5.88 5.33
N PHE A 458 -33.40 -5.64 4.03
CA PHE A 458 -32.39 -5.04 3.16
C PHE A 458 -32.71 -3.60 2.84
N THR A 459 -31.69 -2.75 2.80
CA THR A 459 -31.70 -1.48 2.10
C THR A 459 -31.45 -1.71 0.59
N ILE A 460 -31.76 -0.72 -0.25
CA ILE A 460 -31.47 -0.78 -1.70
C ILE A 460 -29.95 -0.98 -1.93
N GLU A 461 -29.13 -0.37 -1.11
CA GLU A 461 -27.67 -0.49 -1.19
C GLU A 461 -27.20 -1.90 -0.84
N ASP A 462 -27.80 -2.51 0.20
CA ASP A 462 -27.49 -3.89 0.59
C ASP A 462 -27.83 -4.90 -0.51
N THR A 463 -29.00 -4.76 -1.16
CA THR A 463 -29.40 -5.66 -2.25
C THR A 463 -28.49 -5.52 -3.46
N LYS A 464 -28.11 -4.28 -3.79
CA LYS A 464 -27.15 -4.01 -4.86
C LYS A 464 -25.78 -4.62 -4.59
N ASP A 465 -25.26 -4.47 -3.37
CA ASP A 465 -23.95 -5.04 -2.99
C ASP A 465 -23.99 -6.56 -2.97
N LEU A 466 -25.06 -7.13 -2.43
CA LEU A 466 -25.25 -8.58 -2.40
C LEU A 466 -25.38 -9.16 -3.83
N ALA A 467 -26.18 -8.54 -4.70
CA ALA A 467 -26.32 -8.95 -6.09
C ALA A 467 -24.99 -8.87 -6.84
N ASN A 468 -24.23 -7.77 -6.66
CA ASN A 468 -22.92 -7.60 -7.27
C ASN A 468 -21.90 -8.63 -6.76
N THR A 469 -21.92 -8.92 -5.47
CA THR A 469 -21.06 -9.92 -4.84
C THR A 469 -21.32 -11.32 -5.41
N LEU A 470 -22.59 -11.73 -5.46
CA LEU A 470 -23.00 -13.02 -6.01
C LEU A 470 -22.67 -13.15 -7.50
N LYS A 471 -22.96 -12.11 -8.29
CA LYS A 471 -22.64 -12.05 -9.73
C LYS A 471 -21.14 -12.03 -10.04
N SER A 472 -20.31 -11.60 -9.11
CA SER A 472 -18.85 -11.57 -9.27
C SER A 472 -18.20 -12.93 -9.06
N GLY A 473 -18.92 -13.85 -8.43
CA GLY A 473 -18.48 -15.20 -8.18
C GLY A 473 -17.77 -15.39 -6.83
N ARG A 474 -17.64 -16.67 -6.44
CA ARG A 474 -16.97 -17.10 -5.21
C ARG A 474 -15.46 -16.96 -5.35
N MET A 475 -14.77 -16.52 -4.31
CA MET A 475 -13.32 -16.63 -4.22
C MET A 475 -12.92 -18.05 -3.81
N PRO A 476 -11.90 -18.63 -4.47
CA PRO A 476 -11.43 -20.00 -4.15
C PRO A 476 -10.88 -20.13 -2.73
N ALA A 477 -10.34 -19.03 -2.19
CA ALA A 477 -9.86 -18.94 -0.82
C ALA A 477 -10.20 -17.55 -0.24
N PRO A 478 -10.31 -17.41 1.09
CA PRO A 478 -10.56 -16.13 1.72
C PRO A 478 -9.38 -15.16 1.47
N ALA A 479 -9.70 -13.91 1.19
CA ALA A 479 -8.74 -12.82 1.10
C ALA A 479 -8.66 -12.08 2.43
N ARG A 480 -7.43 -11.81 2.89
CA ARG A 480 -7.16 -11.05 4.11
C ARG A 480 -6.55 -9.70 3.75
N ILE A 481 -6.97 -8.64 4.42
CA ILE A 481 -6.34 -7.33 4.30
C ILE A 481 -5.08 -7.33 5.18
N VAL A 482 -3.90 -7.39 4.54
CA VAL A 482 -2.61 -7.37 5.24
C VAL A 482 -2.00 -5.98 5.33
N GLN A 483 -2.42 -5.07 4.46
CA GLN A 483 -2.12 -3.65 4.54
C GLN A 483 -3.33 -2.84 4.10
N GLU A 484 -3.59 -1.76 4.81
CA GLU A 484 -4.67 -0.83 4.51
C GLU A 484 -4.21 0.60 4.75
N GLU A 485 -4.66 1.51 3.90
CA GLU A 485 -4.45 2.94 4.03
C GLU A 485 -5.73 3.67 3.59
N VAL A 486 -6.27 4.48 4.47
CA VAL A 486 -7.45 5.33 4.22
C VAL A 486 -7.05 6.78 4.39
N VAL A 487 -7.32 7.59 3.38
CA VAL A 487 -7.01 9.03 3.36
C VAL A 487 -8.30 9.81 3.13
N GLY A 488 -8.60 10.73 4.04
CA GLY A 488 -9.77 11.59 3.92
C GLY A 488 -9.64 12.60 2.77
N PRO A 489 -10.75 12.94 2.06
CA PRO A 489 -10.74 13.87 0.92
C PRO A 489 -10.18 15.25 1.24
N SER A 490 -10.38 15.71 2.45
CA SER A 490 -9.92 17.03 2.91
C SER A 490 -8.38 17.12 3.03
N LEU A 491 -7.72 16.03 3.44
CA LEU A 491 -6.27 15.93 3.48
C LEU A 491 -5.69 15.91 2.06
N GLY A 492 -6.35 15.20 1.14
CA GLY A 492 -5.99 15.18 -0.27
C GLY A 492 -6.05 16.57 -0.91
N ALA A 493 -7.13 17.32 -0.70
CA ALA A 493 -7.28 18.68 -1.23
C ALA A 493 -6.19 19.65 -0.73
N GLN A 494 -5.83 19.59 0.56
CA GLN A 494 -4.74 20.37 1.12
C GLN A 494 -3.39 20.00 0.52
N SER A 495 -3.13 18.70 0.34
CA SER A 495 -1.90 18.18 -0.28
C SER A 495 -1.77 18.63 -1.74
N ILE A 496 -2.86 18.61 -2.52
CA ILE A 496 -2.89 19.15 -3.89
C ILE A 496 -2.48 20.61 -3.92
N GLN A 497 -3.10 21.44 -3.08
CA GLN A 497 -2.83 22.87 -3.06
C GLN A 497 -1.37 23.15 -2.72
N GLN A 498 -0.82 22.52 -1.69
CA GLN A 498 0.58 22.66 -1.29
C GLN A 498 1.54 22.15 -2.37
N GLY A 499 1.24 20.99 -2.97
CA GLY A 499 2.04 20.41 -4.05
C GLY A 499 2.10 21.30 -5.30
N ILE A 500 0.95 21.82 -5.76
CA ILE A 500 0.87 22.72 -6.92
C ILE A 500 1.59 24.05 -6.65
N ILE A 501 1.40 24.65 -5.48
CA ILE A 501 2.08 25.91 -5.10
C ILE A 501 3.60 25.70 -5.10
N SER A 502 4.08 24.63 -4.45
CA SER A 502 5.52 24.33 -4.40
C SER A 502 6.10 24.09 -5.80
N PHE A 503 5.35 23.39 -6.66
CA PHE A 503 5.73 23.15 -8.06
C PHE A 503 5.86 24.45 -8.85
N ILE A 504 4.85 25.33 -8.80
CA ILE A 504 4.84 26.58 -9.55
C ILE A 504 5.97 27.51 -9.07
N VAL A 505 6.16 27.64 -7.75
CA VAL A 505 7.22 28.48 -7.18
C VAL A 505 8.60 27.96 -7.55
N ALA A 506 8.84 26.63 -7.41
CA ALA A 506 10.09 26.00 -7.82
C ALA A 506 10.38 26.23 -9.30
N PHE A 507 9.37 26.08 -10.15
CA PHE A 507 9.47 26.28 -11.59
C PHE A 507 9.83 27.72 -11.95
N ILE A 508 9.18 28.71 -11.34
CA ILE A 508 9.46 30.13 -11.59
C ILE A 508 10.89 30.49 -11.15
N ILE A 509 11.31 30.05 -9.95
CA ILE A 509 12.65 30.33 -9.44
C ILE A 509 13.71 29.68 -10.33
N LEU A 510 13.47 28.44 -10.79
CA LEU A 510 14.37 27.74 -11.69
C LEU A 510 14.50 28.44 -13.06
N MET A 511 13.37 28.92 -13.61
CA MET A 511 13.37 29.72 -14.85
C MET A 511 14.20 31.01 -14.70
N LEU A 512 14.04 31.73 -13.59
CA LEU A 512 14.80 32.92 -13.28
C LEU A 512 16.30 32.60 -13.11
N TYR A 513 16.63 31.49 -12.43
CA TYR A 513 17.99 31.02 -12.28
C TYR A 513 18.68 30.78 -13.64
N MET A 514 18.01 30.10 -14.57
CA MET A 514 18.54 29.83 -15.90
C MET A 514 18.80 31.12 -16.70
N ILE A 515 17.90 32.11 -16.62
CA ILE A 515 18.11 33.41 -17.29
C ILE A 515 19.28 34.16 -16.63
N CYS A 516 19.35 34.13 -15.30
CA CYS A 516 20.41 34.80 -14.53
C CYS A 516 21.81 34.25 -14.85
N MET A 517 21.92 32.91 -14.98
CA MET A 517 23.21 32.24 -15.17
C MET A 517 23.68 32.24 -16.65
N TYR A 518 22.75 32.00 -17.60
CA TYR A 518 23.13 31.78 -19.03
C TYR A 518 22.70 32.87 -19.98
N GLY A 519 21.99 33.89 -19.47
CA GLY A 519 21.50 35.02 -20.26
C GLY A 519 20.10 34.77 -20.81
N PHE A 520 19.50 35.84 -21.37
CA PHE A 520 18.08 35.83 -21.73
C PHE A 520 17.75 34.77 -22.81
N ILE A 521 18.49 34.76 -23.95
CA ILE A 521 18.16 33.85 -25.05
C ILE A 521 18.43 32.37 -24.69
N PRO A 522 19.63 31.96 -24.20
CA PRO A 522 19.87 30.59 -23.81
C PRO A 522 18.96 30.15 -22.66
N GLY A 523 18.71 31.01 -21.65
CA GLY A 523 17.79 30.76 -20.55
C GLY A 523 16.37 30.52 -21.04
N MET A 524 15.85 31.33 -21.96
CA MET A 524 14.54 31.16 -22.55
C MET A 524 14.40 29.85 -23.36
N VAL A 525 15.44 29.46 -24.11
CA VAL A 525 15.42 28.17 -24.83
C VAL A 525 15.35 26.98 -23.86
N ALA A 526 16.12 27.02 -22.77
CA ALA A 526 16.07 26.01 -21.74
C ALA A 526 14.69 25.99 -21.02
N ASN A 527 14.14 27.16 -20.73
CA ASN A 527 12.82 27.29 -20.10
C ASN A 527 11.69 26.76 -21.00
N CYS A 528 11.75 27.02 -22.31
CA CYS A 528 10.82 26.42 -23.26
C CYS A 528 10.95 24.89 -23.31
N ALA A 529 12.18 24.36 -23.23
CA ALA A 529 12.39 22.92 -23.17
C ALA A 529 11.80 22.30 -21.88
N LEU A 530 11.90 23.00 -20.74
CA LEU A 530 11.26 22.59 -19.48
C LEU A 530 9.73 22.58 -19.57
N LEU A 531 9.13 23.60 -20.17
CA LEU A 531 7.67 23.64 -20.39
C LEU A 531 7.21 22.46 -21.25
N VAL A 532 7.93 22.20 -22.34
CA VAL A 532 7.63 21.06 -23.22
C VAL A 532 7.84 19.72 -22.49
N ASN A 533 8.86 19.64 -21.62
CA ASN A 533 9.09 18.46 -20.79
C ASN A 533 7.88 18.16 -19.90
N ILE A 534 7.39 19.15 -19.13
CA ILE A 534 6.21 18.97 -18.29
C ILE A 534 5.00 18.55 -19.12
N PHE A 535 4.77 19.22 -20.24
CA PHE A 535 3.65 18.95 -21.13
C PHE A 535 3.68 17.51 -21.67
N PHE A 536 4.84 17.03 -22.11
CA PHE A 536 5.00 15.65 -22.58
C PHE A 536 4.91 14.64 -21.43
N THR A 537 5.49 14.93 -20.27
CA THR A 537 5.43 14.06 -19.09
C THR A 537 3.97 13.86 -18.65
N LEU A 538 3.19 14.93 -18.56
CA LEU A 538 1.76 14.83 -18.23
C LEU A 538 0.97 14.10 -19.31
N GLY A 539 1.24 14.36 -20.59
CA GLY A 539 0.59 13.68 -21.70
C GLY A 539 0.87 12.18 -21.73
N ILE A 540 2.10 11.76 -21.49
CA ILE A 540 2.50 10.36 -21.42
C ILE A 540 1.87 9.70 -20.18
N LEU A 541 1.93 10.35 -19.00
CA LEU A 541 1.32 9.84 -17.78
C LEU A 541 -0.17 9.56 -17.97
N THR A 542 -0.88 10.50 -18.59
CA THR A 542 -2.32 10.34 -18.89
C THR A 542 -2.57 9.23 -19.91
N SER A 543 -1.70 9.09 -20.92
CA SER A 543 -1.81 8.03 -21.92
C SER A 543 -1.68 6.62 -21.34
N PHE A 544 -0.83 6.46 -20.34
CA PHE A 544 -0.66 5.19 -19.60
C PHE A 544 -1.69 5.00 -18.48
N GLN A 545 -2.62 5.94 -18.30
CA GLN A 545 -3.58 5.94 -17.20
C GLN A 545 -2.94 5.81 -15.80
N ALA A 546 -1.70 6.27 -15.68
CA ALA A 546 -0.98 6.23 -14.42
C ALA A 546 -1.48 7.35 -13.48
N ALA A 547 -1.71 7.01 -12.21
CA ALA A 547 -2.18 7.97 -11.22
C ALA A 547 -1.06 8.92 -10.78
N LEU A 548 -1.37 10.21 -10.75
CA LEU A 548 -0.51 11.23 -10.19
C LEU A 548 -0.69 11.24 -8.67
N THR A 549 0.34 10.83 -7.93
CA THR A 549 0.40 10.84 -6.47
C THR A 549 1.16 12.08 -5.96
N MET A 550 1.10 12.38 -4.65
CA MET A 550 1.90 13.46 -4.04
C MET A 550 3.39 13.21 -4.22
N SER A 551 3.84 11.99 -4.02
CA SER A 551 5.21 11.57 -4.32
C SER A 551 5.52 11.62 -5.82
N GLY A 552 4.54 11.35 -6.70
CA GLY A 552 4.64 11.55 -8.15
C GLY A 552 4.86 13.02 -8.54
N ILE A 553 4.19 13.97 -7.87
CA ILE A 553 4.47 15.40 -8.03
C ILE A 553 5.92 15.69 -7.61
N ALA A 554 6.39 15.16 -6.48
CA ALA A 554 7.79 15.32 -6.07
C ALA A 554 8.77 14.75 -7.12
N GLY A 555 8.45 13.60 -7.72
CA GLY A 555 9.19 13.01 -8.84
C GLY A 555 9.23 13.90 -10.08
N MET A 556 8.11 14.52 -10.47
CA MET A 556 8.07 15.51 -11.54
C MET A 556 8.93 16.72 -11.22
N VAL A 557 8.82 17.27 -10.01
CA VAL A 557 9.61 18.47 -9.62
C VAL A 557 11.10 18.14 -9.60
N LEU A 558 11.48 16.95 -9.13
CA LEU A 558 12.87 16.48 -9.20
C LEU A 558 13.32 16.31 -10.65
N SER A 559 12.46 15.82 -11.55
CA SER A 559 12.78 15.69 -12.98
C SER A 559 13.03 17.05 -13.66
N LEU A 560 12.44 18.15 -13.16
CA LEU A 560 12.77 19.50 -13.63
C LEU A 560 14.22 19.88 -13.29
N GLY A 561 14.67 19.56 -12.07
CA GLY A 561 16.07 19.78 -11.67
C GLY A 561 17.04 19.01 -12.58
N THR A 562 16.75 17.75 -12.86
CA THR A 562 17.57 16.91 -13.75
C THR A 562 17.46 17.31 -15.23
N ALA A 563 16.31 17.84 -15.65
CA ALA A 563 16.13 18.34 -17.03
C ALA A 563 16.96 19.59 -17.32
N VAL A 564 17.13 20.46 -16.30
CA VAL A 564 18.01 21.62 -16.39
C VAL A 564 19.47 21.20 -16.47
N ASP A 565 19.89 20.15 -15.76
CA ASP A 565 21.27 19.65 -15.73
C ASP A 565 21.81 19.33 -17.13
N ALA A 566 21.01 18.69 -17.98
CA ALA A 566 21.41 18.42 -19.36
C ALA A 566 21.70 19.72 -20.16
N ASN A 567 20.87 20.75 -19.98
CA ASN A 567 21.08 22.06 -20.64
C ASN A 567 22.29 22.80 -20.03
N VAL A 568 22.46 22.77 -18.72
CA VAL A 568 23.63 23.30 -18.01
C VAL A 568 24.93 22.69 -18.58
N LEU A 569 24.95 21.37 -18.76
CA LEU A 569 26.06 20.63 -19.31
C LEU A 569 26.43 21.12 -20.71
N ILE A 570 25.45 21.22 -21.60
CA ILE A 570 25.63 21.66 -22.98
C ILE A 570 26.16 23.10 -23.01
N TYR A 571 25.58 23.97 -22.15
CA TYR A 571 25.98 25.38 -22.13
C TYR A 571 27.38 25.60 -21.54
N GLU A 572 27.75 24.88 -20.48
CA GLU A 572 29.09 24.97 -19.90
C GLU A 572 30.15 24.44 -20.89
N ARG A 573 29.87 23.34 -21.60
CA ARG A 573 30.76 22.87 -22.68
C ARG A 573 30.84 23.87 -23.84
N THR A 574 29.72 24.50 -24.21
CA THR A 574 29.71 25.55 -25.26
C THR A 574 30.55 26.78 -24.83
N LYS A 575 30.46 27.17 -23.53
CA LYS A 575 31.29 28.24 -22.97
C LYS A 575 32.81 27.93 -23.04
N GLU A 576 33.18 26.67 -22.75
CA GLU A 576 34.56 26.21 -22.85
C GLU A 576 35.07 26.35 -24.31
N GLU A 577 34.26 25.91 -25.28
CA GLU A 577 34.65 25.99 -26.71
C GLU A 577 34.67 27.44 -27.24
N LEU A 578 33.78 28.31 -26.77
CA LEU A 578 33.82 29.75 -27.07
C LEU A 578 35.12 30.42 -26.54
N ARG A 579 35.55 29.98 -25.32
CA ARG A 579 36.83 30.49 -24.75
C ARG A 579 38.05 30.03 -25.51
N LYS A 580 37.98 28.90 -26.24
CA LYS A 580 39.03 28.42 -27.15
C LYS A 580 39.06 29.20 -28.46
N GLY A 581 38.13 30.15 -28.70
CA GLY A 581 38.08 31.01 -29.87
C GLY A 581 37.22 30.47 -31.01
N LEU A 582 36.43 29.43 -30.78
CA LEU A 582 35.49 28.93 -31.78
C LEU A 582 34.31 29.88 -31.96
N ASN A 583 33.79 30.02 -33.19
CA ASN A 583 32.57 30.76 -33.39
C ASN A 583 31.36 30.08 -32.74
N VAL A 584 30.28 30.82 -32.45
CA VAL A 584 29.09 30.34 -31.71
C VAL A 584 28.49 29.08 -32.34
N ARG A 585 28.45 29.00 -33.69
CA ARG A 585 27.90 27.82 -34.40
C ARG A 585 28.75 26.57 -34.18
N GLN A 586 30.06 26.69 -34.25
CA GLN A 586 31.03 25.60 -34.04
C GLN A 586 31.07 25.22 -32.56
N ALA A 587 31.14 26.20 -31.65
CA ALA A 587 31.17 26.00 -30.22
C ALA A 587 29.91 25.27 -29.72
N LEU A 588 28.74 25.64 -30.22
CA LEU A 588 27.50 24.99 -29.87
C LEU A 588 27.43 23.55 -30.40
N ALA A 589 27.85 23.33 -31.67
CA ALA A 589 27.90 21.99 -32.23
C ALA A 589 28.85 21.05 -31.46
N ALA A 590 30.02 21.56 -31.08
CA ALA A 590 30.99 20.87 -30.24
C ALA A 590 30.43 20.63 -28.80
N GLY A 591 29.75 21.63 -28.20
CA GLY A 591 29.10 21.55 -26.93
C GLY A 591 28.08 20.39 -26.85
N TYR A 592 27.18 20.29 -27.84
CA TYR A 592 26.24 19.15 -27.94
C TYR A 592 26.92 17.80 -28.15
N SER A 593 27.97 17.74 -28.96
CA SER A 593 28.70 16.50 -29.25
C SER A 593 29.44 15.98 -28.01
N ASN A 594 30.17 16.89 -27.36
CA ASN A 594 31.05 16.53 -26.24
C ASN A 594 30.25 16.28 -24.94
N ALA A 595 29.08 16.93 -24.78
CA ALA A 595 28.21 16.70 -23.63
C ALA A 595 27.35 15.43 -23.77
N PHE A 596 27.09 14.94 -24.98
CA PHE A 596 26.16 13.85 -25.26
C PHE A 596 26.45 12.58 -24.43
N SER A 597 27.71 12.15 -24.44
CA SER A 597 28.11 10.93 -23.71
C SER A 597 27.79 11.04 -22.21
N ALA A 598 28.19 12.14 -21.58
CA ALA A 598 27.96 12.34 -20.14
C ALA A 598 26.48 12.47 -19.81
N ILE A 599 25.68 13.16 -20.66
CA ILE A 599 24.21 13.25 -20.46
C ILE A 599 23.54 11.87 -20.61
N PHE A 600 23.95 11.08 -21.60
CA PHE A 600 23.42 9.74 -21.81
C PHE A 600 23.71 8.82 -20.62
N ASP A 601 24.98 8.77 -20.18
CA ASP A 601 25.41 7.94 -19.04
C ASP A 601 24.67 8.31 -17.75
N SER A 602 24.51 9.60 -17.48
CA SER A 602 23.77 10.14 -16.36
C SER A 602 22.29 9.72 -16.36
N ASN A 603 21.62 9.86 -17.50
CA ASN A 603 20.23 9.48 -17.62
C ASN A 603 20.03 7.95 -17.51
N VAL A 604 20.94 7.14 -18.05
CA VAL A 604 20.91 5.67 -17.93
C VAL A 604 21.06 5.24 -16.47
N THR A 605 22.00 5.80 -15.72
CA THR A 605 22.19 5.46 -14.29
C THR A 605 20.99 5.87 -13.45
N SER A 606 20.42 7.05 -13.68
CA SER A 606 19.21 7.50 -13.02
C SER A 606 17.99 6.62 -13.37
N LEU A 607 17.88 6.21 -14.65
CA LEU A 607 16.81 5.31 -15.11
C LEU A 607 16.93 3.92 -14.47
N MET A 608 18.14 3.37 -14.34
CA MET A 608 18.36 2.10 -13.63
C MET A 608 17.88 2.16 -12.19
N THR A 609 18.19 3.24 -11.49
CA THR A 609 17.70 3.46 -10.12
C THR A 609 16.17 3.61 -10.10
N GLY A 610 15.59 4.31 -11.08
CA GLY A 610 14.13 4.43 -11.24
C GLY A 610 13.44 3.09 -11.45
N VAL A 611 14.03 2.19 -12.25
CA VAL A 611 13.53 0.82 -12.48
C VAL A 611 13.58 0.01 -11.18
N ILE A 612 14.66 0.11 -10.41
CA ILE A 612 14.79 -0.58 -9.11
C ILE A 612 13.72 -0.07 -8.13
N LEU A 613 13.50 1.25 -8.07
CA LEU A 613 12.44 1.86 -7.28
C LEU A 613 11.04 1.41 -7.71
N TYR A 614 10.82 1.22 -9.01
CA TYR A 614 9.54 0.75 -9.53
C TYR A 614 9.26 -0.71 -9.16
N VAL A 615 10.28 -1.57 -9.23
CA VAL A 615 10.17 -3.02 -8.94
C VAL A 615 9.99 -3.27 -7.45
N PHE A 616 10.79 -2.62 -6.59
CA PHE A 616 10.79 -2.84 -5.14
C PHE A 616 9.85 -1.89 -4.38
N GLY A 617 9.42 -0.79 -4.99
CA GLY A 617 8.52 0.18 -4.40
C GLY A 617 7.06 -0.25 -4.47
N THR A 618 6.26 0.19 -3.50
CA THR A 618 4.81 0.01 -3.47
C THR A 618 4.12 1.37 -3.42
N GLY A 619 2.84 1.44 -3.79
CA GLY A 619 2.00 2.64 -3.67
C GLY A 619 2.68 3.96 -4.09
N PRO A 620 2.88 4.88 -3.13
CA PRO A 620 3.46 6.21 -3.41
C PRO A 620 4.84 6.19 -4.06
N ILE A 621 5.72 5.23 -3.69
CA ILE A 621 7.07 5.13 -4.27
C ILE A 621 7.02 4.73 -5.74
N ARG A 622 6.14 3.80 -6.10
CA ARG A 622 5.95 3.37 -7.49
C ARG A 622 5.46 4.54 -8.35
N GLY A 623 4.53 5.36 -7.81
CA GLY A 623 4.08 6.60 -8.46
C GLY A 623 5.22 7.60 -8.68
N PHE A 624 6.08 7.81 -7.66
CA PHE A 624 7.30 8.61 -7.78
C PHE A 624 8.24 8.08 -8.87
N ALA A 625 8.56 6.79 -8.83
CA ALA A 625 9.47 6.15 -9.78
C ALA A 625 8.96 6.30 -11.22
N THR A 626 7.67 6.06 -11.45
CA THR A 626 7.02 6.18 -12.76
C THR A 626 7.16 7.59 -13.33
N THR A 627 6.78 8.62 -12.55
CA THR A 627 6.85 10.01 -13.01
C THR A 627 8.29 10.48 -13.22
N TRP A 628 9.21 10.04 -12.34
CA TRP A 628 10.63 10.37 -12.46
C TRP A 628 11.26 9.72 -13.70
N MET A 629 11.01 8.43 -13.97
CA MET A 629 11.51 7.74 -15.17
C MET A 629 10.98 8.39 -16.48
N ILE A 630 9.68 8.67 -16.54
CA ILE A 630 9.09 9.37 -17.69
C ILE A 630 9.78 10.74 -17.86
N GLY A 631 9.92 11.49 -16.76
CA GLY A 631 10.59 12.80 -16.77
C GLY A 631 12.03 12.74 -17.26
N ILE A 632 12.82 11.72 -16.86
CA ILE A 632 14.20 11.50 -17.33
C ILE A 632 14.24 11.26 -18.85
N VAL A 633 13.40 10.37 -19.37
CA VAL A 633 13.37 10.06 -20.82
C VAL A 633 12.95 11.27 -21.64
N VAL A 634 11.91 11.98 -21.17
CA VAL A 634 11.42 13.19 -21.84
C VAL A 634 12.44 14.32 -21.76
N SER A 635 13.14 14.49 -20.61
CA SER A 635 14.16 15.53 -20.44
C SER A 635 15.34 15.32 -21.38
N PHE A 636 15.79 14.08 -21.54
CA PHE A 636 16.83 13.74 -22.50
C PHE A 636 16.42 14.11 -23.93
N PHE A 637 15.17 13.79 -24.30
CA PHE A 637 14.66 14.13 -25.63
C PHE A 637 14.57 15.66 -25.84
N THR A 638 13.99 16.38 -24.89
CA THR A 638 13.77 17.83 -25.01
C THR A 638 15.08 18.61 -24.96
N ALA A 639 15.98 18.30 -24.00
CA ALA A 639 17.22 19.03 -23.81
C ALA A 639 18.27 18.76 -24.90
N VAL A 640 18.37 17.52 -25.40
CA VAL A 640 19.43 17.18 -26.39
C VAL A 640 18.97 17.39 -27.84
N PHE A 641 17.71 17.02 -28.13
CA PHE A 641 17.27 17.03 -29.53
C PHE A 641 16.45 18.28 -29.89
N LEU A 642 15.45 18.66 -29.08
CA LEU A 642 14.58 19.79 -29.41
C LEU A 642 15.32 21.13 -29.33
N THR A 643 16.06 21.37 -28.23
CA THR A 643 16.84 22.61 -28.08
C THR A 643 17.87 22.77 -29.22
N ARG A 644 18.54 21.66 -29.63
CA ARG A 644 19.46 21.67 -30.75
C ARG A 644 18.78 22.07 -32.06
N ILE A 645 17.59 21.55 -32.35
CA ILE A 645 16.83 21.92 -33.57
C ILE A 645 16.49 23.41 -33.54
N VAL A 646 16.07 23.96 -32.37
CA VAL A 646 15.77 25.39 -32.24
C VAL A 646 17.00 26.24 -32.57
N TYR A 647 18.16 25.95 -31.98
CA TYR A 647 19.39 26.69 -32.24
C TYR A 647 19.84 26.56 -33.70
N GLU A 648 19.87 25.33 -34.23
CA GLU A 648 20.29 25.10 -35.63
C GLU A 648 19.37 25.81 -36.64
N ASN A 649 18.05 25.87 -36.37
CA ASN A 649 17.11 26.53 -37.26
C ASN A 649 17.27 28.06 -37.23
N ARG A 650 17.51 28.64 -36.04
CA ARG A 650 17.74 30.07 -35.87
C ARG A 650 19.09 30.52 -36.49
N MET A 651 20.17 29.71 -36.29
CA MET A 651 21.49 29.99 -36.84
C MET A 651 21.56 29.80 -38.36
N LYS A 652 20.73 28.95 -38.95
CA LYS A 652 20.57 28.84 -40.42
C LYS A 652 20.01 30.11 -41.03
N LYS A 653 19.29 30.92 -40.28
CA LYS A 653 18.72 32.23 -40.68
C LYS A 653 19.61 33.40 -40.24
N ASP A 654 20.90 33.12 -39.97
CA ASP A 654 21.91 34.07 -39.49
C ASP A 654 21.51 34.88 -38.25
N LYS A 655 20.63 34.31 -37.41
CA LYS A 655 20.22 34.85 -36.11
C LYS A 655 20.97 34.15 -34.99
N TRP A 656 21.19 34.84 -33.88
CA TRP A 656 21.83 34.32 -32.68
C TRP A 656 23.32 33.97 -32.82
N LEU A 657 24.04 34.62 -33.74
CA LEU A 657 25.46 34.37 -33.97
C LEU A 657 26.39 34.99 -32.91
N ASN A 658 25.86 35.89 -32.04
CA ASN A 658 26.63 36.62 -31.02
C ASN A 658 26.26 36.22 -29.60
N LEU A 659 25.82 34.97 -29.39
CA LEU A 659 25.47 34.48 -28.06
C LEU A 659 26.70 34.22 -27.18
N THR A 660 26.68 34.70 -25.94
CA THR A 660 27.81 34.54 -25.00
C THR A 660 27.60 33.41 -23.98
N PHE A 661 26.38 32.89 -23.80
CA PHE A 661 25.99 31.92 -22.77
C PHE A 661 26.40 32.35 -21.36
N THR A 662 26.59 33.65 -21.11
CA THR A 662 26.95 34.24 -19.82
C THR A 662 26.22 35.57 -19.62
N THR A 663 25.99 35.92 -18.37
CA THR A 663 25.56 37.27 -17.93
C THR A 663 26.71 37.99 -17.24
N ASN A 664 26.54 39.27 -16.95
CA ASN A 664 27.52 40.04 -16.16
C ASN A 664 27.76 39.39 -14.77
N PHE A 665 26.74 38.77 -14.20
CA PHE A 665 26.83 38.04 -12.93
C PHE A 665 27.62 36.72 -13.07
N SER A 666 27.31 35.92 -14.07
CA SER A 666 27.91 34.59 -14.26
C SER A 666 29.22 34.57 -14.99
N LYS A 667 29.65 35.72 -15.60
CA LYS A 667 30.87 35.79 -16.40
C LYS A 667 32.13 35.40 -15.62
N ASN A 668 32.21 35.79 -14.34
CA ASN A 668 33.36 35.54 -13.47
C ASN A 668 33.14 34.39 -12.47
N PHE A 669 31.97 33.73 -12.51
CA PHE A 669 31.62 32.68 -11.56
C PHE A 669 32.57 31.48 -11.72
N MET A 670 33.38 31.20 -10.70
CA MET A 670 34.33 30.07 -10.64
C MET A 670 35.29 29.98 -11.85
N GLN A 671 35.70 31.15 -12.39
CA GLN A 671 36.73 31.16 -13.42
C GLN A 671 38.13 31.00 -12.78
N ASN A 672 39.00 30.20 -13.41
CA ASN A 672 40.38 30.00 -12.99
C ASN A 672 40.56 29.57 -11.52
N THR A 673 39.76 28.62 -11.08
CA THR A 673 39.97 27.98 -9.79
C THR A 673 41.21 27.09 -9.83
N HIS A 674 42.09 27.27 -8.83
CA HIS A 674 43.30 26.49 -8.64
C HIS A 674 43.35 25.88 -7.24
N TYR A 675 42.25 25.28 -6.80
CA TYR A 675 42.21 24.60 -5.49
C TYR A 675 42.99 23.31 -5.54
N ASN A 676 43.80 23.06 -4.51
CA ASN A 676 44.57 21.83 -4.41
C ASN A 676 43.78 20.73 -3.66
N PHE A 677 42.76 20.19 -4.32
CA PHE A 677 41.91 19.12 -3.80
C PHE A 677 42.71 17.84 -3.49
N MET A 678 43.60 17.47 -4.41
CA MET A 678 44.39 16.26 -4.26
C MET A 678 45.51 16.39 -3.18
N GLY A 679 45.89 17.60 -2.79
CA GLY A 679 46.86 17.80 -1.68
C GLY A 679 46.24 17.58 -0.29
N ILE A 680 44.93 17.73 -0.14
CA ILE A 680 44.24 17.64 1.13
C ILE A 680 43.49 16.30 1.36
N TYR A 681 43.61 15.33 0.42
CA TYR A 681 42.79 14.10 0.43
C TYR A 681 42.93 13.31 1.73
N LYS A 682 44.15 13.27 2.38
CA LYS A 682 44.31 12.60 3.66
C LYS A 682 43.48 13.23 4.78
N LYS A 683 43.41 14.58 4.81
CA LYS A 683 42.58 15.30 5.79
C LYS A 683 41.08 15.04 5.54
N THR A 684 40.65 15.06 4.29
CA THR A 684 39.25 14.81 3.93
C THR A 684 38.82 13.36 4.25
N PHE A 685 39.69 12.37 4.03
CA PHE A 685 39.47 10.99 4.45
C PHE A 685 39.39 10.83 5.97
N THR A 686 40.23 11.53 6.72
CA THR A 686 40.15 11.50 8.19
C THR A 686 38.80 12.08 8.66
N VAL A 687 38.38 13.20 8.08
CA VAL A 687 37.10 13.81 8.42
C VAL A 687 35.92 12.90 8.02
N ALA A 688 35.95 12.29 6.83
CA ALA A 688 34.94 11.35 6.37
C ALA A 688 34.89 10.08 7.25
N ALA A 689 36.05 9.55 7.66
CA ALA A 689 36.11 8.40 8.55
C ALA A 689 35.57 8.72 9.95
N ILE A 690 35.92 9.89 10.52
CA ILE A 690 35.35 10.35 11.79
C ILE A 690 33.83 10.51 11.67
N ALA A 691 33.34 11.16 10.61
CA ALA A 691 31.92 11.30 10.36
C ALA A 691 31.21 9.95 10.25
N ALA A 692 31.80 9.01 9.51
CA ALA A 692 31.26 7.65 9.39
C ALA A 692 31.18 6.93 10.74
N VAL A 693 32.26 7.02 11.58
CA VAL A 693 32.24 6.44 12.92
C VAL A 693 31.18 7.07 13.82
N VAL A 694 31.02 8.41 13.74
CA VAL A 694 29.99 9.12 14.49
C VAL A 694 28.59 8.68 14.05
N PHE A 695 28.32 8.62 12.74
CA PHE A 695 27.02 8.19 12.23
C PHE A 695 26.71 6.74 12.61
N ILE A 696 27.68 5.83 12.46
CA ILE A 696 27.52 4.43 12.88
C ILE A 696 27.33 4.35 14.40
N GLY A 697 28.08 5.11 15.19
CA GLY A 697 27.93 5.17 16.64
C GLY A 697 26.52 5.60 17.07
N PHE A 698 25.98 6.66 16.46
CA PHE A 698 24.61 7.11 16.73
C PHE A 698 23.55 6.10 16.29
N LEU A 699 23.78 5.38 15.18
CA LEU A 699 22.89 4.28 14.76
C LEU A 699 22.80 3.17 15.81
N PHE A 700 23.91 2.83 16.50
CA PHE A 700 23.88 1.84 17.57
C PHE A 700 23.31 2.37 18.89
N ILE A 701 23.58 3.63 19.23
CA ILE A 701 23.19 4.22 20.53
C ILE A 701 21.73 4.66 20.51
N ARG A 702 21.31 5.37 19.46
CA ARG A 702 19.99 6.00 19.37
C ARG A 702 19.03 5.27 18.41
N GLY A 703 19.58 4.52 17.46
CA GLY A 703 18.83 3.81 16.43
C GLY A 703 18.15 4.76 15.44
N LEU A 704 17.14 4.23 14.73
CA LEU A 704 16.28 4.95 13.80
C LEU A 704 14.84 4.92 14.29
N SER A 705 14.11 6.01 14.11
CA SER A 705 12.66 6.03 14.32
C SER A 705 11.98 5.31 13.16
N LYS A 706 11.56 4.07 13.38
CA LYS A 706 10.93 3.22 12.36
C LYS A 706 9.44 3.47 12.34
N SER A 707 8.88 3.65 11.13
CA SER A 707 7.44 3.69 10.91
C SER A 707 6.80 2.30 11.02
N ILE A 708 5.48 2.24 10.98
CA ILE A 708 4.74 0.97 10.94
C ILE A 708 5.07 0.13 9.70
N ASP A 709 5.58 0.71 8.62
CA ASP A 709 6.03 -0.02 7.44
C ASP A 709 7.14 -1.03 7.75
N PHE A 710 7.95 -0.77 8.78
CA PHE A 710 9.06 -1.63 9.21
C PHE A 710 8.78 -2.42 10.49
N THR A 711 7.85 -1.96 11.31
CA THR A 711 7.53 -2.59 12.61
C THR A 711 6.24 -3.38 12.58
N GLY A 712 5.38 -3.13 11.62
CA GLY A 712 3.97 -3.47 11.69
C GLY A 712 3.24 -2.58 12.70
N GLY A 713 1.95 -2.38 12.53
CA GLY A 713 1.15 -1.55 13.42
C GLY A 713 0.03 -0.81 12.70
N ARG A 714 -0.59 0.11 13.45
CA ARG A 714 -1.62 1.03 12.98
C ARG A 714 -1.18 2.46 13.21
N ASN A 715 -1.44 3.34 12.25
CA ASN A 715 -1.31 4.79 12.37
C ASN A 715 -2.68 5.44 12.23
N TYR A 716 -2.96 6.37 13.11
CA TYR A 716 -4.14 7.24 13.05
C TYR A 716 -3.68 8.68 13.00
N VAL A 717 -4.08 9.42 11.97
CA VAL A 717 -3.92 10.87 11.92
C VAL A 717 -5.20 11.50 12.45
N VAL A 718 -5.10 12.12 13.63
CA VAL A 718 -6.24 12.65 14.36
C VAL A 718 -6.13 14.18 14.42
N THR A 719 -7.21 14.86 14.06
CA THR A 719 -7.37 16.28 14.36
C THR A 719 -7.99 16.40 15.74
N LEU A 720 -7.38 17.18 16.62
CA LEU A 720 -7.87 17.43 17.98
C LEU A 720 -8.79 18.66 17.99
N ASP A 721 -9.69 18.73 18.96
CA ASP A 721 -10.59 19.89 19.14
C ASP A 721 -9.79 21.15 19.51
N LYS A 722 -8.74 21.00 20.32
CA LYS A 722 -7.90 22.09 20.83
C LYS A 722 -6.44 21.89 20.48
N GLN A 723 -5.68 22.99 20.45
CA GLN A 723 -4.22 22.93 20.39
C GLN A 723 -3.69 22.42 21.74
N VAL A 724 -2.92 21.34 21.69
CA VAL A 724 -2.31 20.73 22.89
C VAL A 724 -0.89 20.26 22.61
N PRO A 725 0.01 20.31 23.61
CA PRO A 725 1.33 19.73 23.49
C PRO A 725 1.25 18.22 23.25
N VAL A 726 2.12 17.69 22.40
CA VAL A 726 2.18 16.24 22.10
C VAL A 726 2.32 15.38 23.36
N GLU A 727 3.04 15.90 24.36
CA GLU A 727 3.27 15.20 25.62
C GLU A 727 1.97 14.98 26.42
N GLN A 728 1.03 15.92 26.34
CA GLN A 728 -0.29 15.73 26.94
C GLN A 728 -1.08 14.61 26.24
N VAL A 729 -1.01 14.52 24.91
CA VAL A 729 -1.65 13.43 24.16
C VAL A 729 -1.02 12.10 24.52
N ARG A 730 0.32 12.05 24.65
CA ARG A 730 1.06 10.84 25.06
C ARG A 730 0.65 10.39 26.45
N THR A 731 0.51 11.30 27.41
CA THR A 731 0.07 11.00 28.77
C THR A 731 -1.35 10.43 28.80
N VAL A 732 -2.25 10.96 27.98
CA VAL A 732 -3.65 10.50 27.86
C VAL A 732 -3.73 9.10 27.26
N LEU A 733 -2.83 8.75 26.35
CA LEU A 733 -2.79 7.44 25.69
C LEU A 733 -1.98 6.37 26.44
N SER A 734 -1.16 6.79 27.43
CA SER A 734 -0.41 5.85 28.27
C SER A 734 -1.37 4.92 29.01
N GLY A 735 -1.11 3.61 28.90
CA GLY A 735 -1.96 2.57 29.49
C GLY A 735 -3.31 2.33 28.79
N ALA A 736 -3.63 3.07 27.70
CA ALA A 736 -4.88 2.85 26.97
C ALA A 736 -4.86 1.58 26.12
N PHE A 737 -3.70 1.28 25.50
CA PHE A 737 -3.51 0.14 24.62
C PHE A 737 -2.79 -0.99 25.33
N VAL A 738 -3.53 -1.87 26.03
CA VAL A 738 -2.99 -3.10 26.64
C VAL A 738 -3.35 -4.28 25.75
N ASN A 739 -2.35 -5.07 25.36
CA ASN A 739 -2.57 -6.25 24.52
C ASN A 739 -3.44 -7.28 25.25
N THR A 740 -4.41 -7.84 24.55
CA THR A 740 -5.37 -8.82 25.10
C THR A 740 -5.17 -10.23 24.54
N MET A 741 -4.24 -10.40 23.59
CA MET A 741 -4.00 -11.66 22.87
C MET A 741 -2.51 -11.95 22.70
N GLY A 742 -2.18 -13.22 22.44
CA GLY A 742 -0.84 -13.69 22.13
C GLY A 742 0.15 -13.67 23.29
N ASP A 743 1.43 -13.78 22.97
CA ASP A 743 2.54 -13.81 23.92
C ASP A 743 2.72 -12.49 24.73
N LYS A 744 2.09 -11.41 24.25
CA LYS A 744 2.16 -10.07 24.85
C LYS A 744 0.92 -9.70 25.65
N ASN A 745 0.03 -10.68 25.94
CA ASN A 745 -1.18 -10.45 26.72
C ASN A 745 -0.86 -9.78 28.06
N GLY A 746 -1.61 -8.72 28.40
CA GLY A 746 -1.39 -7.92 29.62
C GLY A 746 -0.24 -6.92 29.56
N GLN A 747 0.53 -6.85 28.46
CA GLN A 747 1.58 -5.85 28.26
C GLN A 747 1.04 -4.62 27.51
N GLU A 748 1.51 -3.44 27.89
CA GLU A 748 1.20 -2.20 27.15
C GLU A 748 1.79 -2.25 25.75
N ALA A 749 0.98 -1.92 24.75
CA ALA A 749 1.42 -1.84 23.37
C ALA A 749 2.33 -0.62 23.15
N ASN A 750 3.31 -0.77 22.28
CA ASN A 750 4.17 0.35 21.93
C ASN A 750 3.34 1.41 21.18
N THR A 751 3.11 2.56 21.84
CA THR A 751 2.33 3.67 21.30
C THR A 751 3.20 4.91 21.18
N SER A 752 3.27 5.50 19.98
CA SER A 752 4.00 6.73 19.72
C SER A 752 3.07 7.84 19.26
N VAL A 753 3.37 9.08 19.65
CA VAL A 753 2.61 10.28 19.26
C VAL A 753 3.55 11.31 18.68
N ILE A 754 3.23 11.82 17.49
CA ILE A 754 4.02 12.83 16.77
C ILE A 754 3.10 13.93 16.26
N ALA A 755 3.50 15.20 16.46
CA ALA A 755 2.78 16.34 15.88
C ALA A 755 2.92 16.36 14.35
N LEU A 756 1.80 16.62 13.66
CA LEU A 756 1.77 16.86 12.23
C LEU A 756 1.37 18.34 11.99
N GLY A 757 2.29 19.08 11.39
CA GLY A 757 2.06 20.52 11.13
C GLY A 757 2.46 21.42 12.29
N THR A 758 2.25 22.71 12.07
CA THR A 758 2.55 23.78 13.05
C THR A 758 1.30 24.28 13.77
N ASP A 759 0.14 23.67 13.46
CA ASP A 759 -1.15 24.08 14.00
C ASP A 759 -1.37 23.56 15.44
N GLY A 760 -0.58 22.57 15.90
CA GLY A 760 -0.70 21.95 17.21
C GLY A 760 -2.04 21.24 17.44
N LYS A 761 -2.84 21.03 16.38
CA LYS A 761 -4.13 20.35 16.42
C LYS A 761 -4.08 18.95 15.79
N THR A 762 -3.13 18.73 14.89
CA THR A 762 -3.06 17.46 14.17
C THR A 762 -1.93 16.61 14.72
N VAL A 763 -2.25 15.37 15.11
CA VAL A 763 -1.28 14.42 15.65
C VAL A 763 -1.37 13.09 14.90
N ARG A 764 -0.23 12.41 14.73
CA ARG A 764 -0.16 11.01 14.33
C ARG A 764 0.04 10.15 15.55
N ILE A 765 -0.81 9.17 15.72
CA ILE A 765 -0.77 8.19 16.80
C ILE A 765 -0.50 6.84 16.16
N SER A 766 0.61 6.20 16.52
CA SER A 766 1.03 4.90 16.02
C SER A 766 0.99 3.88 17.15
N THR A 767 0.39 2.70 16.91
CA THR A 767 0.34 1.62 17.92
C THR A 767 0.46 0.25 17.25
N ASN A 768 1.08 -0.71 17.94
CA ASN A 768 1.15 -2.10 17.53
C ASN A 768 0.19 -3.01 18.33
N TRP A 769 -0.83 -2.44 18.95
CA TRP A 769 -1.82 -3.17 19.76
C TRP A 769 -2.50 -4.29 18.97
N ASN A 770 -2.45 -5.51 19.50
CA ASN A 770 -3.04 -6.72 18.92
C ASN A 770 -2.85 -6.87 17.40
N ILE A 771 -1.69 -6.46 16.87
CA ILE A 771 -1.45 -6.43 15.40
C ILE A 771 -1.36 -7.84 14.79
N GLU A 772 -1.08 -8.87 15.59
CA GLU A 772 -1.00 -10.27 15.18
C GLU A 772 -2.39 -10.92 15.07
N SER A 773 -3.43 -10.26 15.59
CA SER A 773 -4.80 -10.78 15.53
C SER A 773 -5.41 -10.62 14.11
N ASN A 774 -5.99 -11.71 13.62
CA ASN A 774 -6.71 -11.75 12.35
C ASN A 774 -8.21 -11.51 12.48
N SER A 775 -8.72 -11.12 13.69
CA SER A 775 -10.14 -10.82 13.87
C SER A 775 -10.53 -9.56 13.09
N PRO A 776 -11.64 -9.56 12.35
CA PRO A 776 -12.13 -8.40 11.62
C PRO A 776 -12.56 -7.24 12.52
N THR A 777 -12.80 -7.48 13.81
CA THR A 777 -13.27 -6.46 14.78
C THR A 777 -12.14 -5.68 15.45
N VAL A 778 -10.89 -6.16 15.38
CA VAL A 778 -9.76 -5.57 16.13
C VAL A 778 -9.46 -4.14 15.71
N ASP A 779 -9.67 -3.80 14.43
CA ASP A 779 -9.44 -2.44 13.94
C ASP A 779 -10.49 -1.47 14.54
N ASP A 780 -11.76 -1.88 14.59
CA ASP A 780 -12.85 -1.11 15.22
C ASP A 780 -12.66 -0.96 16.73
N GLU A 781 -12.15 -2.01 17.38
CA GLU A 781 -11.83 -1.99 18.81
C GLU A 781 -10.70 -0.99 19.10
N ALA A 782 -9.63 -0.99 18.29
CA ALA A 782 -8.52 -0.05 18.43
C ALA A 782 -8.97 1.42 18.28
N GLU A 783 -9.84 1.70 17.31
CA GLU A 783 -10.42 3.05 17.10
C GLU A 783 -11.35 3.45 18.25
N THR A 784 -12.09 2.49 18.81
CA THR A 784 -12.94 2.72 19.99
C THR A 784 -12.11 3.01 21.23
N ILE A 785 -11.02 2.27 21.47
CA ILE A 785 -10.07 2.53 22.56
C ILE A 785 -9.47 3.93 22.42
N LEU A 786 -9.03 4.29 21.19
CA LEU A 786 -8.47 5.59 20.89
C LEU A 786 -9.45 6.72 21.18
N PHE A 787 -10.69 6.58 20.70
CA PHE A 787 -11.75 7.55 20.96
C PHE A 787 -12.01 7.75 22.45
N ASN A 788 -12.19 6.65 23.19
CA ASN A 788 -12.47 6.69 24.61
C ASN A 788 -11.34 7.35 25.41
N ALA A 789 -10.09 7.05 25.07
CA ALA A 789 -8.92 7.65 25.72
C ALA A 789 -8.85 9.16 25.46
N LEU A 790 -8.97 9.60 24.18
CA LEU A 790 -8.93 11.00 23.82
C LEU A 790 -10.11 11.80 24.37
N LYS A 791 -11.30 11.22 24.38
CA LYS A 791 -12.51 11.81 24.97
C LYS A 791 -12.38 11.99 26.49
N LYS A 792 -11.86 10.96 27.20
CA LYS A 792 -11.58 11.03 28.63
C LYS A 792 -10.54 12.12 28.96
N GLY A 793 -9.55 12.31 28.06
CA GLY A 793 -8.56 13.38 28.15
C GLY A 793 -9.06 14.77 27.77
N GLY A 794 -10.32 14.94 27.33
CA GLY A 794 -10.88 16.23 26.89
C GLY A 794 -10.25 16.79 25.61
N LEU A 795 -9.67 15.91 24.78
CA LEU A 795 -8.97 16.26 23.54
C LEU A 795 -9.89 16.18 22.31
N VAL A 796 -10.99 15.44 22.44
CA VAL A 796 -12.01 15.22 21.42
C VAL A 796 -13.38 15.43 22.07
N SER A 797 -14.27 16.19 21.42
CA SER A 797 -15.62 16.52 21.89
C SER A 797 -16.75 15.79 21.13
N GLN A 798 -16.43 14.88 20.22
CA GLN A 798 -17.42 14.11 19.47
C GLN A 798 -18.36 13.32 20.39
N ALA A 799 -19.64 13.20 19.94
CA ALA A 799 -20.65 12.49 20.72
C ALA A 799 -20.43 10.98 20.70
N ASP A 800 -20.11 10.42 19.54
CA ASP A 800 -19.99 8.98 19.28
C ASP A 800 -18.73 8.62 18.49
N VAL A 801 -18.42 7.33 18.45
CA VAL A 801 -17.27 6.78 17.73
C VAL A 801 -17.42 6.92 16.21
N ASN A 802 -18.65 6.84 15.68
CA ASN A 802 -18.88 6.92 14.23
C ASN A 802 -18.57 8.32 13.70
N SER A 803 -18.96 9.37 14.44
CA SER A 803 -18.58 10.75 14.12
C SER A 803 -17.08 10.97 14.21
N PHE A 804 -16.39 10.34 15.19
CA PHE A 804 -14.94 10.39 15.31
C PHE A 804 -14.21 9.66 14.17
N LYS A 805 -14.76 8.58 13.66
CA LYS A 805 -14.22 7.84 12.51
C LYS A 805 -14.45 8.53 11.17
N ASN A 806 -15.37 9.48 11.09
CA ASN A 806 -15.72 10.14 9.83
C ASN A 806 -14.66 11.22 9.48
N PRO A 807 -13.87 11.03 8.40
CA PRO A 807 -12.82 11.96 8.02
C PRO A 807 -13.33 13.32 7.48
N ASP A 808 -14.62 13.43 7.18
CA ASP A 808 -15.25 14.67 6.72
C ASP A 808 -15.66 15.60 7.88
N VAL A 809 -15.77 15.05 9.10
CA VAL A 809 -16.16 15.79 10.31
C VAL A 809 -14.90 16.27 11.03
N ARG A 810 -14.60 17.58 11.00
CA ARG A 810 -13.40 18.16 11.64
C ARG A 810 -13.67 18.82 12.98
N GLU A 811 -14.86 19.38 13.15
CA GLU A 811 -15.24 20.04 14.39
C GLU A 811 -15.43 18.99 15.49
N GLY A 812 -14.85 19.22 16.66
CA GLY A 812 -14.87 18.28 17.77
C GLY A 812 -13.80 17.18 17.73
N GLY A 813 -12.98 17.13 16.68
CA GLY A 813 -11.89 16.17 16.51
C GLY A 813 -12.32 14.88 15.83
N SER A 814 -11.52 14.39 14.87
CA SER A 814 -11.80 13.15 14.11
C SER A 814 -10.54 12.49 13.55
N ILE A 815 -10.65 11.24 13.16
CA ILE A 815 -9.63 10.53 12.38
C ILE A 815 -9.74 11.01 10.92
N ILE A 816 -8.72 11.69 10.43
CA ILE A 816 -8.65 12.18 9.04
C ILE A 816 -7.91 11.23 8.10
N SER A 817 -7.10 10.33 8.65
CA SER A 817 -6.45 9.26 7.90
C SER A 817 -6.11 8.11 8.85
N SER A 818 -6.20 6.89 8.35
CA SER A 818 -5.74 5.69 9.06
C SER A 818 -4.92 4.81 8.12
N SER A 819 -3.92 4.12 8.69
CA SER A 819 -3.16 3.11 7.97
C SER A 819 -2.82 1.94 8.87
N LYS A 820 -2.78 0.74 8.29
CA LYS A 820 -2.43 -0.52 8.95
C LYS A 820 -1.43 -1.27 8.09
N VAL A 821 -0.41 -1.81 8.72
CA VAL A 821 0.58 -2.68 8.07
C VAL A 821 0.73 -3.93 8.92
N GLY A 822 0.45 -5.09 8.33
CA GLY A 822 0.62 -6.38 8.98
C GLY A 822 2.10 -6.74 9.17
N PRO A 823 2.44 -7.60 10.16
CA PRO A 823 3.82 -7.97 10.45
C PRO A 823 4.54 -8.66 9.28
N SER A 824 3.85 -9.47 8.49
CA SER A 824 4.41 -10.13 7.30
C SER A 824 4.86 -9.11 6.25
N VAL A 825 3.99 -8.14 5.96
CA VAL A 825 4.28 -7.07 4.99
C VAL A 825 5.43 -6.20 5.48
N ALA A 826 5.48 -5.85 6.76
CA ALA A 826 6.57 -5.06 7.34
C ALA A 826 7.94 -5.77 7.21
N LYS A 827 7.98 -7.09 7.40
CA LYS A 827 9.21 -7.89 7.18
C LYS A 827 9.63 -7.87 5.71
N ASP A 828 8.69 -8.01 4.78
CA ASP A 828 8.97 -8.00 3.34
C ASP A 828 9.46 -6.63 2.87
N ILE A 829 8.86 -5.55 3.34
CA ILE A 829 9.31 -4.17 3.10
C ILE A 829 10.74 -3.98 3.61
N THR A 830 11.04 -4.45 4.83
CA THR A 830 12.39 -4.35 5.43
C THR A 830 13.43 -5.06 4.58
N ARG A 831 13.14 -6.29 4.15
CA ARG A 831 14.03 -7.08 3.29
C ARG A 831 14.18 -6.45 1.91
N GLY A 832 13.06 -6.05 1.29
CA GLY A 832 13.04 -5.38 0.00
C GLY A 832 13.87 -4.10 0.00
N ALA A 833 13.79 -3.30 1.06
CA ALA A 833 14.60 -2.10 1.25
C ALA A 833 16.10 -2.40 1.25
N PHE A 834 16.54 -3.43 1.98
CA PHE A 834 17.93 -3.83 2.00
C PHE A 834 18.43 -4.32 0.63
N TYR A 835 17.66 -5.23 0.00
CA TYR A 835 18.04 -5.77 -1.31
C TYR A 835 18.03 -4.71 -2.42
N SER A 836 17.08 -3.77 -2.41
CA SER A 836 17.00 -2.71 -3.41
C SER A 836 18.25 -1.82 -3.40
N VAL A 837 18.72 -1.43 -2.21
CA VAL A 837 19.96 -0.63 -2.07
C VAL A 837 21.19 -1.44 -2.53
N LEU A 838 21.29 -2.71 -2.12
CA LEU A 838 22.39 -3.58 -2.52
C LEU A 838 22.43 -3.80 -4.04
N ILE A 839 21.28 -4.12 -4.65
CA ILE A 839 21.16 -4.33 -6.09
C ILE A 839 21.48 -3.03 -6.84
N ALA A 840 21.03 -1.87 -6.36
CA ALA A 840 21.35 -0.58 -6.95
C ALA A 840 22.86 -0.33 -6.97
N LEU A 841 23.55 -0.54 -5.85
CA LEU A 841 24.99 -0.38 -5.76
C LEU A 841 25.74 -1.35 -6.70
N VAL A 842 25.33 -2.62 -6.75
CA VAL A 842 25.94 -3.63 -7.64
C VAL A 842 25.70 -3.28 -9.10
N ALA A 843 24.48 -2.92 -9.48
CA ALA A 843 24.13 -2.55 -10.86
C ALA A 843 24.92 -1.34 -11.33
N ILE A 844 25.04 -0.30 -10.48
CA ILE A 844 25.83 0.89 -10.76
C ILE A 844 27.32 0.55 -10.87
N PHE A 845 27.85 -0.30 -9.98
CA PHE A 845 29.22 -0.79 -10.06
C PHE A 845 29.52 -1.44 -11.41
N LEU A 846 28.67 -2.37 -11.81
CA LEU A 846 28.82 -3.09 -13.09
C LEU A 846 28.71 -2.15 -14.28
N TYR A 847 27.75 -1.22 -14.25
CA TYR A 847 27.60 -0.23 -15.30
C TYR A 847 28.86 0.64 -15.47
N ILE A 848 29.40 1.18 -14.38
CA ILE A 848 30.61 2.00 -14.41
C ILE A 848 31.81 1.17 -14.86
N LEU A 849 31.95 -0.10 -14.41
CA LEU A 849 33.00 -1.00 -14.83
C LEU A 849 33.00 -1.23 -16.35
N VAL A 850 31.85 -1.51 -16.91
CA VAL A 850 31.69 -1.70 -18.36
C VAL A 850 31.93 -0.39 -19.12
N ARG A 851 31.46 0.73 -18.60
CA ARG A 851 31.51 2.05 -19.28
C ARG A 851 32.89 2.66 -19.26
N PHE A 852 33.59 2.61 -18.15
CA PHE A 852 34.93 3.20 -18.02
C PHE A 852 36.05 2.18 -18.23
N ARG A 853 35.75 0.89 -18.27
CA ARG A 853 36.71 -0.21 -18.44
C ARG A 853 37.88 -0.16 -17.44
N ASN A 854 37.63 0.39 -16.23
CA ASN A 854 38.63 0.53 -15.19
C ASN A 854 37.99 0.39 -13.82
N VAL A 855 38.46 -0.58 -13.05
CA VAL A 855 37.97 -0.90 -11.71
C VAL A 855 38.15 0.28 -10.73
N ALA A 856 39.18 1.13 -10.92
CA ALA A 856 39.44 2.25 -10.02
C ALA A 856 38.26 3.25 -9.96
N PHE A 857 37.63 3.57 -11.09
CA PHE A 857 36.49 4.46 -11.13
C PHE A 857 35.26 3.82 -10.50
N SER A 858 35.06 2.51 -10.70
CA SER A 858 33.94 1.78 -10.08
C SER A 858 34.05 1.73 -8.56
N VAL A 859 35.25 1.38 -8.04
CA VAL A 859 35.49 1.35 -6.59
C VAL A 859 35.34 2.74 -5.97
N GLY A 860 35.91 3.78 -6.59
CA GLY A 860 35.76 5.17 -6.15
C GLY A 860 34.30 5.62 -6.07
N SER A 861 33.48 5.25 -7.09
CA SER A 861 32.05 5.54 -7.11
C SER A 861 31.31 4.86 -5.98
N ILE A 862 31.47 3.53 -5.80
CA ILE A 862 30.71 2.76 -4.83
C ILE A 862 31.02 3.18 -3.39
N VAL A 863 32.28 3.39 -3.05
CA VAL A 863 32.65 3.84 -1.71
C VAL A 863 32.04 5.21 -1.41
N ALA A 864 32.06 6.11 -2.37
CA ALA A 864 31.45 7.43 -2.21
C ALA A 864 29.93 7.36 -2.12
N LEU A 865 29.25 6.51 -2.92
CA LEU A 865 27.80 6.31 -2.84
C LEU A 865 27.38 5.67 -1.53
N ALA A 866 28.11 4.68 -1.03
CA ALA A 866 27.87 4.09 0.27
C ALA A 866 28.03 5.11 1.41
N PHE A 867 29.02 5.99 1.30
CA PHE A 867 29.21 7.11 2.23
C PHE A 867 28.03 8.10 2.17
N ASP A 868 27.56 8.45 0.97
CA ASP A 868 26.40 9.36 0.79
C ASP A 868 25.14 8.80 1.44
N ALA A 869 24.87 7.50 1.24
CA ALA A 869 23.76 6.81 1.88
C ALA A 869 23.92 6.80 3.42
N LEU A 870 25.14 6.50 3.91
CA LEU A 870 25.44 6.50 5.35
C LEU A 870 25.23 7.88 5.99
N VAL A 871 25.60 8.95 5.30
CA VAL A 871 25.40 10.33 5.77
C VAL A 871 23.90 10.61 5.95
N VAL A 872 23.07 10.29 4.95
CA VAL A 872 21.62 10.52 5.04
C VAL A 872 21.04 9.73 6.20
N ILE A 873 21.33 8.44 6.32
CA ILE A 873 20.87 7.56 7.39
C ILE A 873 21.37 8.08 8.76
N GLY A 874 22.63 8.50 8.84
CA GLY A 874 23.25 9.02 10.06
C GLY A 874 22.59 10.31 10.57
N PHE A 875 22.27 11.24 9.68
CA PHE A 875 21.55 12.45 10.06
C PHE A 875 20.14 12.15 10.55
N TYR A 876 19.43 11.18 9.96
CA TYR A 876 18.15 10.71 10.48
C TYR A 876 18.27 10.15 11.89
N SER A 877 19.31 9.34 12.16
CA SER A 877 19.58 8.80 13.49
C SER A 877 19.89 9.90 14.54
N ILE A 878 20.60 10.95 14.15
CA ILE A 878 20.98 12.04 15.07
C ILE A 878 19.81 12.98 15.35
N LEU A 879 19.07 13.37 14.31
CA LEU A 879 18.15 14.49 14.34
C LEU A 879 16.68 14.12 14.65
N TRP A 880 16.32 12.80 14.62
CA TRP A 880 14.93 12.44 14.93
C TRP A 880 14.56 12.86 16.36
N GLY A 881 13.36 13.45 16.52
CA GLY A 881 12.89 14.00 17.79
C GLY A 881 13.51 15.36 18.19
N ILE A 882 14.46 15.90 17.41
CA ILE A 882 15.05 17.23 17.64
C ILE A 882 14.41 18.26 16.71
N LEU A 883 14.15 17.88 15.45
CA LEU A 883 13.57 18.77 14.45
C LEU A 883 12.04 18.85 14.60
N PRO A 884 11.43 19.99 14.21
CA PRO A 884 9.98 20.21 14.33
C PRO A 884 9.14 19.47 13.28
N PHE A 885 9.69 18.47 12.60
CA PHE A 885 9.02 17.60 11.65
C PHE A 885 9.48 16.16 11.80
N SER A 886 8.68 15.22 11.35
CA SER A 886 8.96 13.79 11.48
C SER A 886 10.14 13.36 10.60
N LEU A 887 11.10 12.66 11.19
CA LEU A 887 12.19 11.95 10.54
C LEU A 887 12.04 10.44 10.74
N GLU A 888 10.81 9.94 10.62
CA GLU A 888 10.57 8.49 10.60
C GLU A 888 11.11 7.88 9.32
N VAL A 889 11.71 6.72 9.49
CA VAL A 889 12.13 5.86 8.37
C VAL A 889 10.91 5.09 7.91
N ASP A 890 10.39 5.48 6.77
CA ASP A 890 9.25 4.86 6.07
C ASP A 890 9.68 4.37 4.68
N GLN A 891 8.76 3.86 3.89
CA GLN A 891 9.06 3.47 2.51
C GLN A 891 9.56 4.66 1.67
N THR A 892 9.03 5.88 1.89
CA THR A 892 9.44 7.07 1.13
C THR A 892 10.88 7.45 1.42
N PHE A 893 11.37 7.22 2.63
CA PHE A 893 12.79 7.40 2.99
C PHE A 893 13.70 6.47 2.19
N ILE A 894 13.32 5.18 2.01
CA ILE A 894 14.10 4.25 1.17
C ILE A 894 14.13 4.76 -0.28
N GLY A 895 12.98 5.25 -0.78
CA GLY A 895 12.89 5.92 -2.07
C GLY A 895 13.86 7.10 -2.19
N ALA A 896 13.96 7.92 -1.14
CA ALA A 896 14.90 9.05 -1.08
C ALA A 896 16.36 8.59 -1.12
N VAL A 897 16.75 7.59 -0.33
CA VAL A 897 18.12 7.04 -0.30
C VAL A 897 18.52 6.50 -1.68
N LEU A 898 17.66 5.71 -2.32
CA LEU A 898 17.91 5.20 -3.67
C LEU A 898 18.01 6.32 -4.69
N THR A 899 17.15 7.33 -4.59
CA THR A 899 17.19 8.49 -5.48
C THR A 899 18.47 9.32 -5.28
N VAL A 900 18.94 9.46 -4.04
CA VAL A 900 20.23 10.08 -3.72
C VAL A 900 21.38 9.32 -4.38
N ILE A 901 21.38 7.98 -4.30
CA ILE A 901 22.38 7.13 -4.96
C ILE A 901 22.35 7.39 -6.48
N GLY A 902 21.17 7.39 -7.10
CA GLY A 902 20.99 7.63 -8.53
C GLY A 902 21.34 9.04 -8.98
N TYR A 903 21.13 10.05 -8.15
CA TYR A 903 21.50 11.43 -8.44
C TYR A 903 23.00 11.67 -8.22
N SER A 904 23.54 11.19 -7.10
CA SER A 904 24.93 11.41 -6.71
C SER A 904 25.95 10.76 -7.67
N ILE A 905 25.57 9.66 -8.33
CA ILE A 905 26.42 9.03 -9.34
C ILE A 905 26.63 9.93 -10.55
N ASN A 906 25.64 10.80 -10.87
CA ASN A 906 25.70 11.71 -11.99
C ASN A 906 26.94 12.64 -11.93
N ASP A 907 27.16 13.28 -10.80
CA ASP A 907 28.33 14.13 -10.57
C ASP A 907 29.65 13.34 -10.70
N LYS A 908 29.68 12.12 -10.15
CA LYS A 908 30.85 11.23 -10.19
C LYS A 908 31.21 10.83 -11.62
N VAL A 909 30.23 10.45 -12.42
CA VAL A 909 30.42 10.08 -13.85
C VAL A 909 31.03 11.23 -14.65
N VAL A 910 30.54 12.43 -14.39
CA VAL A 910 31.02 13.63 -15.10
C VAL A 910 32.48 13.98 -14.73
N VAL A 911 32.79 13.92 -13.44
CA VAL A 911 34.16 14.11 -12.94
C VAL A 911 35.10 13.06 -13.57
N PHE A 912 34.68 11.80 -13.56
CA PHE A 912 35.48 10.71 -14.11
C PHE A 912 35.61 10.76 -15.64
N ASP A 913 34.59 11.20 -16.34
CA ASP A 913 34.68 11.42 -17.79
C ASP A 913 35.73 12.50 -18.13
N ARG A 914 35.78 13.59 -17.34
CA ARG A 914 36.81 14.63 -17.50
C ARG A 914 38.20 14.10 -17.13
N ILE A 915 38.34 13.33 -16.05
CA ILE A 915 39.63 12.71 -15.67
C ILE A 915 40.10 11.78 -16.78
N ARG A 916 39.21 10.94 -17.33
CA ARG A 916 39.52 10.06 -18.46
C ARG A 916 39.94 10.82 -19.71
N GLU A 917 39.25 11.92 -20.05
CA GLU A 917 39.57 12.80 -21.16
C GLU A 917 40.99 13.38 -20.98
N ASN A 918 41.29 13.93 -19.80
CA ASN A 918 42.60 14.52 -19.50
C ASN A 918 43.74 13.48 -19.42
N LEU A 919 43.49 12.27 -18.91
CA LEU A 919 44.43 11.14 -18.94
C LEU A 919 44.80 10.75 -20.39
N GLY A 920 43.84 10.82 -21.32
CA GLY A 920 44.04 10.58 -22.74
C GLY A 920 44.84 11.70 -23.42
N LEU A 921 44.64 12.97 -23.03
CA LEU A 921 45.25 14.13 -23.63
C LEU A 921 46.68 14.40 -23.09
N TYR A 922 46.92 14.19 -21.80
CA TYR A 922 48.16 14.59 -21.10
C TYR A 922 48.90 13.37 -20.57
N LYS A 923 49.41 12.50 -21.47
CA LYS A 923 50.08 11.25 -21.17
C LYS A 923 51.40 11.40 -20.36
N LYS A 924 52.04 12.61 -20.40
CA LYS A 924 53.31 12.88 -19.72
C LYS A 924 53.17 13.60 -18.37
N ARG A 925 51.91 13.96 -17.95
CA ARG A 925 51.69 14.67 -16.71
C ARG A 925 51.45 13.67 -15.55
N ASP A 926 51.84 14.09 -14.34
CA ASP A 926 51.57 13.33 -13.12
C ASP A 926 50.04 13.18 -12.92
N TYR A 927 49.63 12.00 -12.51
CA TYR A 927 48.21 11.70 -12.26
C TYR A 927 47.57 12.61 -11.22
N GLN A 928 48.33 12.96 -10.12
CA GLN A 928 47.83 13.87 -9.12
C GLN A 928 47.45 15.22 -9.69
N THR A 929 48.29 15.77 -10.57
CA THR A 929 48.03 17.03 -11.26
C THR A 929 46.87 16.91 -12.24
N ILE A 930 46.77 15.81 -13.02
CA ILE A 930 45.63 15.56 -13.92
C ILE A 930 44.31 15.51 -13.18
N PHE A 931 44.26 14.76 -12.06
CA PHE A 931 43.08 14.67 -11.24
C PHE A 931 42.69 16.03 -10.67
N ASN A 932 43.68 16.78 -10.13
CA ASN A 932 43.44 18.11 -9.57
C ASN A 932 42.93 19.12 -10.61
N ASP A 933 43.52 19.13 -11.80
CA ASP A 933 43.11 19.99 -12.92
C ASP A 933 41.71 19.62 -13.40
N SER A 934 41.39 18.31 -13.49
CA SER A 934 40.07 17.82 -13.89
C SER A 934 38.99 18.24 -12.88
N LEU A 935 39.26 18.17 -11.59
CA LEU A 935 38.34 18.61 -10.54
C LEU A 935 38.07 20.13 -10.62
N ASN A 936 39.14 20.94 -10.80
CA ASN A 936 38.97 22.39 -10.96
C ASN A 936 38.18 22.75 -12.24
N GLN A 937 38.39 22.05 -13.33
CA GLN A 937 37.67 22.26 -14.59
C GLN A 937 36.19 21.91 -14.49
N THR A 938 35.81 20.93 -13.68
CA THR A 938 34.42 20.51 -13.51
C THR A 938 33.69 21.23 -12.38
N LEU A 939 34.39 21.94 -11.50
CA LEU A 939 33.86 22.51 -10.28
C LEU A 939 32.67 23.47 -10.50
N ALA A 940 32.82 24.44 -11.41
CA ALA A 940 31.78 25.42 -11.72
C ALA A 940 30.49 24.75 -12.20
N ARG A 941 30.65 23.73 -13.05
CA ARG A 941 29.55 22.94 -13.57
C ARG A 941 28.85 22.14 -12.47
N THR A 942 29.61 21.35 -11.68
CA THR A 942 29.08 20.51 -10.60
C THR A 942 28.32 21.37 -9.56
N LEU A 943 28.83 22.56 -9.24
CA LEU A 943 28.12 23.50 -8.37
C LEU A 943 26.83 24.04 -8.99
N ASN A 944 26.84 24.39 -10.29
CA ASN A 944 25.64 24.89 -10.96
C ASN A 944 24.53 23.85 -11.03
N THR A 945 24.85 22.58 -11.30
CA THR A 945 23.88 21.47 -11.31
C THR A 945 23.33 21.20 -9.91
N SER A 946 24.18 21.18 -8.90
CA SER A 946 23.76 20.97 -7.51
C SER A 946 22.91 22.15 -6.99
N ILE A 947 23.26 23.38 -7.31
CA ILE A 947 22.48 24.58 -6.91
C ILE A 947 21.11 24.56 -7.57
N SER A 948 21.00 24.25 -8.87
CA SER A 948 19.70 24.21 -9.55
C SER A 948 18.76 23.17 -8.94
N THR A 949 19.26 21.99 -8.61
CA THR A 949 18.50 20.93 -7.96
C THR A 949 18.17 21.28 -6.50
N LEU A 950 19.12 21.90 -5.77
CA LEU A 950 18.93 22.32 -4.38
C LEU A 950 17.84 23.41 -4.28
N ILE A 951 17.77 24.36 -5.20
CA ILE A 951 16.70 25.37 -5.27
C ILE A 951 15.33 24.68 -5.34
N VAL A 952 15.20 23.70 -6.23
CA VAL A 952 13.96 22.94 -6.41
C VAL A 952 13.59 22.19 -5.13
N LEU A 953 14.55 21.48 -4.52
CA LEU A 953 14.33 20.70 -3.29
C LEU A 953 13.99 21.58 -2.10
N LEU A 954 14.60 22.77 -1.97
CA LEU A 954 14.28 23.74 -0.93
C LEU A 954 12.85 24.28 -1.08
N CYS A 955 12.39 24.55 -2.31
CA CYS A 955 11.00 24.94 -2.54
C CYS A 955 10.02 23.85 -2.07
N ILE A 956 10.30 22.59 -2.40
CA ILE A 956 9.48 21.45 -1.95
C ILE A 956 9.54 21.30 -0.42
N PHE A 957 10.71 21.44 0.19
CA PHE A 957 10.91 21.31 1.63
C PHE A 957 10.11 22.36 2.42
N ILE A 958 10.08 23.60 1.92
CA ILE A 958 9.42 24.73 2.60
C ILE A 958 7.90 24.71 2.34
N LEU A 959 7.49 24.51 1.08
CA LEU A 959 6.11 24.71 0.61
C LEU A 959 5.34 23.40 0.37
N GLY A 960 6.01 22.26 0.22
CA GLY A 960 5.42 20.99 -0.21
C GLY A 960 4.63 20.21 0.84
N GLY A 961 4.48 20.77 2.06
CA GLY A 961 3.71 20.13 3.13
C GLY A 961 4.46 19.01 3.87
N ASN A 962 3.79 18.45 4.89
CA ASN A 962 4.45 17.52 5.82
C ASN A 962 4.75 16.15 5.18
N SER A 963 3.91 15.70 4.25
CA SER A 963 4.02 14.37 3.61
C SER A 963 5.33 14.18 2.82
N ILE A 964 5.85 15.25 2.21
CA ILE A 964 7.08 15.17 1.38
C ILE A 964 8.26 15.92 1.99
N ARG A 965 8.09 16.52 3.19
CA ARG A 965 9.16 17.30 3.85
C ARG A 965 10.34 16.41 4.25
N SER A 966 10.08 15.27 4.87
CA SER A 966 11.10 14.30 5.24
C SER A 966 11.88 13.79 4.02
N PHE A 967 11.17 13.39 2.95
CA PHE A 967 11.77 13.00 1.68
C PHE A 967 12.67 14.09 1.10
N SER A 968 12.17 15.34 1.04
CA SER A 968 12.93 16.49 0.51
C SER A 968 14.17 16.78 1.35
N PHE A 969 14.09 16.64 2.67
CA PHE A 969 15.24 16.79 3.58
C PHE A 969 16.34 15.75 3.30
N ALA A 970 15.96 14.47 3.14
CA ALA A 970 16.89 13.41 2.75
C ALA A 970 17.59 13.73 1.42
N MET A 971 16.82 14.21 0.43
CA MET A 971 17.34 14.59 -0.87
C MET A 971 18.27 15.80 -0.81
N ILE A 972 17.97 16.83 0.01
CA ILE A 972 18.84 17.99 0.23
C ILE A 972 20.20 17.53 0.79
N LEU A 973 20.19 16.69 1.83
CA LEU A 973 21.41 16.12 2.37
C LEU A 973 22.18 15.34 1.31
N GLY A 974 21.47 14.49 0.55
CA GLY A 974 22.05 13.69 -0.51
C GLY A 974 22.71 14.50 -1.62
N VAL A 975 22.09 15.59 -2.08
CA VAL A 975 22.66 16.49 -3.11
C VAL A 975 23.89 17.21 -2.57
N VAL A 976 23.82 17.79 -1.37
CA VAL A 976 24.94 18.54 -0.78
C VAL A 976 26.15 17.62 -0.52
N PHE A 977 25.93 16.49 0.18
CA PHE A 977 27.02 15.58 0.50
C PHE A 977 27.47 14.75 -0.70
N GLY A 978 26.57 14.43 -1.65
CA GLY A 978 26.91 13.75 -2.91
C GLY A 978 27.84 14.56 -3.80
N THR A 979 27.61 15.87 -3.88
CA THR A 979 28.54 16.79 -4.57
C THR A 979 29.89 16.84 -3.89
N MET A 980 29.90 16.94 -2.55
CA MET A 980 31.16 16.93 -1.79
C MET A 980 31.90 15.60 -1.91
N SER A 981 31.19 14.47 -1.84
CA SER A 981 31.81 13.14 -1.93
C SER A 981 32.42 12.85 -3.30
N SER A 982 31.86 13.42 -4.38
CA SER A 982 32.40 13.29 -5.73
C SER A 982 33.79 13.89 -5.84
N ILE A 983 34.03 15.02 -5.19
CA ILE A 983 35.32 15.75 -5.21
C ILE A 983 36.30 15.18 -4.18
N PHE A 984 35.85 14.94 -2.93
CA PHE A 984 36.70 14.67 -1.79
C PHE A 984 36.86 13.19 -1.44
N ILE A 985 36.00 12.31 -1.98
CA ILE A 985 36.04 10.86 -1.70
C ILE A 985 36.21 10.06 -3.00
N ALA A 986 35.33 10.22 -3.99
CA ALA A 986 35.34 9.39 -5.19
C ALA A 986 36.61 9.58 -6.02
N ALA A 987 36.99 10.81 -6.34
CA ALA A 987 38.18 11.11 -7.16
C ALA A 987 39.48 10.71 -6.47
N PRO A 988 39.70 11.00 -5.15
CA PRO A 988 40.90 10.52 -4.45
C PRO A 988 41.00 9.01 -4.33
N ILE A 989 39.88 8.28 -4.09
CA ILE A 989 39.88 6.81 -4.06
C ILE A 989 40.25 6.24 -5.42
N ALA A 990 39.66 6.79 -6.50
CA ALA A 990 40.01 6.38 -7.86
C ALA A 990 41.50 6.61 -8.16
N TYR A 991 42.07 7.73 -7.71
CA TYR A 991 43.50 8.02 -7.82
C TYR A 991 44.36 6.99 -7.08
N LEU A 992 44.03 6.67 -5.83
CA LEU A 992 44.77 5.68 -5.04
C LEU A 992 44.66 4.27 -5.62
N THR A 993 43.55 3.89 -6.18
CA THR A 993 43.31 2.58 -6.79
C THR A 993 43.98 2.46 -8.15
N LEU A 994 44.07 3.55 -8.92
CA LEU A 994 44.77 3.59 -10.23
C LEU A 994 46.28 3.35 -10.07
N GLY A 995 46.81 3.63 -8.86
CA GLY A 995 48.24 3.54 -8.53
C GLY A 995 49.08 4.73 -9.01
N ARG A 996 50.22 4.96 -8.35
CA ARG A 996 51.17 6.01 -8.64
C ARG A 996 52.03 5.69 -9.89
N LYS A 997 51.54 4.94 -10.89
CA LYS A 997 52.35 4.65 -12.07
C LYS A 997 52.55 5.94 -12.83
N ILE A 998 53.78 6.49 -12.71
CA ILE A 998 54.46 7.17 -13.82
C ILE A 998 54.55 6.06 -14.87
N GLN A 999 53.85 6.20 -16.02
CA GLN A 999 54.18 5.38 -17.19
C GLN A 999 55.63 5.72 -17.52
N GLU A 1000 56.58 4.87 -17.11
CA GLU A 1000 57.89 4.83 -17.74
C GLU A 1000 57.58 4.64 -19.23
N ASP A 1001 57.99 5.61 -20.04
CA ASP A 1001 57.90 5.56 -21.49
C ASP A 1001 58.46 4.21 -21.94
N GLU A 1002 57.67 3.28 -22.42
CA GLU A 1002 58.15 2.29 -23.36
C GLU A 1002 58.75 3.09 -24.51
N GLU A 1003 60.09 3.19 -24.49
CA GLU A 1003 60.84 3.68 -25.65
C GLU A 1003 60.42 2.83 -26.83
N VAL A 1004 59.55 3.41 -27.66
CA VAL A 1004 59.30 2.88 -29.01
C VAL A 1004 60.66 2.96 -29.71
N PRO A 1005 61.33 1.82 -30.00
CA PRO A 1005 62.60 1.88 -30.69
C PRO A 1005 62.39 2.60 -31.99
N ALA A 1006 63.11 3.73 -32.18
CA ALA A 1006 63.15 4.50 -33.37
C ALA A 1006 63.48 3.58 -34.54
N LYS A 1007 62.54 3.19 -35.34
CA LYS A 1007 62.76 2.56 -36.65
C LYS A 1007 63.56 3.54 -37.49
N ALA A 1008 64.86 3.24 -37.51
CA ALA A 1008 65.82 3.91 -38.41
C ALA A 1008 65.27 3.94 -39.83
N GLY A 1009 65.11 5.16 -40.34
CA GLY A 1009 64.69 5.38 -41.68
C GLY A 1009 65.68 4.79 -42.65
N LYS A 1010 65.33 3.76 -43.39
CA LYS A 1010 65.98 3.42 -44.67
C LYS A 1010 65.32 4.27 -45.76
N ALA A 1011 66.09 5.29 -46.18
CA ALA A 1011 65.79 6.01 -47.39
C ALA A 1011 65.74 5.00 -48.54
N ALA A 1012 64.64 4.91 -49.19
CA ALA A 1012 64.48 4.28 -50.51
C ALA A 1012 64.81 5.27 -51.57
N LYS A 1013 65.95 5.08 -52.20
CA LYS A 1013 66.18 5.49 -53.56
C LYS A 1013 65.42 4.55 -54.46
N LYS A 1014 64.47 5.02 -55.19
CA LYS A 1014 64.14 5.01 -56.55
C LYS A 1014 62.80 5.65 -56.84
#